data_a4f3e1915fd3913f994c197f1f8d1cf6
#
_entry.id   a4f3e1915fd3913f994c197f1f8d1cf6
#
_cell.length_a   1.000
_cell.length_b   1.000
_cell.length_c   1.000
_cell.angle_alpha   90.00
_cell.angle_beta   90.00
_cell.angle_gamma   90.00
#
_symmetry.space_group_name_H-M   'P 1'
#
loop_
_entity.id
_entity.type
_entity.pdbx_description
1 polymer ?
#
loop_
_entity_poly.entity_id
_entity_poly.type
_entity_poly.pdbx_seq_one_letter_code
_entity_poly.pdbx_strand_id
1 'polypeptide(L)'
;MNKRIFTACMAVACILPVFKAEAQSDYFFRSKKKKPATEAPAQKSKFDQTVTGAKKSEGPFTVYFTKKNEILFAMPDSAFRREYLLSSRVAATSNTREAVAGQMSTSPFLIKFSRDSINVYLHTPQVGAMVREDDPIVPSFKKNFFDPVLKAFPIVDTKDGKVLIDVTKFFREDEKSITPLTILPPTMQNANVIKGMLDPTASIVTEVKSFPRNVEIKSMLTYKTQPYSEPYTLIMQRSILLLPEKPMRMRLQDNRVGIFNSSRQYFSTDKDKVESFKLIHRWDLQPKDSAAYMRGELVEPVKPIVFYVDSVFPDKWRATIKQAIEDWRMAFEAAGFKNAIIAKDYPTKEENPDFDPDDIRFSCFKYATTTTANAMGPSFVDPRSGEIICADVIWYHNVLSLVHNWRFVQTGAVDPRVRKAVFDDEVMRESLRYVAAHEIGHTIGLMHNMGASYSFTIENLRDPQFTQKYGTTPSIMDYARNNFVAQPGDLERGVRLTPPIIGVYDIHAINWAYRLVPGAKTAEEEKPTLNAWIAEKKDDPMFTFGAQQFPYTIDPTDQTEDLSNDHFRAGDMSISNLKIIAKNMDKWLLEKEARYDDLRDMHGQLMSQYYRHVSHIMPYIGGVEHFEIRQGEENTLSRRFITKDKQRKAMNWLLNQARTYRQWLAEPAFLNKVEQNSGMTDLLGKAMVAALFNPGSIGRIYEAEQSGQPGVYKLTDYANELIDAIFNVKGNLTDADRSIQNLAIDLMSAYSGLSTESKNTARRLSEELDALSHKLSEDNLPCALGCGDHHAAEDGADSFFRLTAFSKQAPNEVIAPLLLQQLKRVQTIYRNRKATGNAADRSFYDYQLLRLERLMKTN
;
A
#
# COMPACT_ATOMS: atom_id res chain seq x y z
N MET A 1 -52.39 -2.43 12.94
CA MET A 1 -53.28 -3.41 13.64
C MET A 1 -52.43 -4.02 14.75
N ASN A 2 -52.73 -3.53 15.94
CA ASN A 2 -53.13 -4.28 17.17
C ASN A 2 -52.14 -5.37 17.64
N LYS A 3 -51.83 -5.51 18.92
CA LYS A 3 -52.04 -4.90 20.25
C LYS A 3 -51.01 -5.55 21.20
N ARG A 4 -50.37 -4.82 22.09
CA ARG A 4 -50.39 -4.79 23.55
C ARG A 4 -50.67 -6.11 24.28
N ILE A 5 -49.86 -6.39 25.33
CA ILE A 5 -50.18 -6.77 26.74
C ILE A 5 -48.78 -6.84 27.43
N PHE A 6 -48.38 -6.11 28.31
CA PHE A 6 -48.57 -5.63 29.71
C PHE A 6 -48.66 -6.76 30.75
N THR A 7 -47.98 -6.51 31.90
CA THR A 7 -48.13 -7.02 33.30
C THR A 7 -47.21 -8.16 33.69
N ALA A 8 -46.57 -8.24 34.85
CA ALA A 8 -46.52 -7.42 36.08
C ALA A 8 -45.36 -7.87 36.95
N CYS A 9 -44.95 -6.96 37.84
CA CYS A 9 -44.05 -7.19 38.98
C CYS A 9 -44.56 -8.25 39.95
N MET A 10 -43.68 -9.04 40.60
CA MET A 10 -43.83 -9.42 42.00
C MET A 10 -42.48 -9.51 42.69
N ALA A 11 -42.34 -8.66 43.68
CA ALA A 11 -41.29 -8.73 44.70
C ALA A 11 -41.67 -9.79 45.72
N VAL A 12 -40.69 -10.61 46.12
CA VAL A 12 -40.79 -11.39 47.35
C VAL A 12 -39.54 -11.12 48.18
N ALA A 13 -39.76 -10.43 49.29
CA ALA A 13 -38.83 -10.31 50.41
C ALA A 13 -38.94 -11.57 51.30
N CYS A 14 -37.85 -12.14 51.73
CA CYS A 14 -37.77 -13.05 52.87
C CYS A 14 -36.43 -12.80 53.62
N ILE A 15 -36.51 -12.05 54.64
CA ILE A 15 -36.34 -12.19 56.09
C ILE A 15 -35.31 -13.28 56.52
N LEU A 16 -34.23 -12.73 57.14
CA LEU A 16 -33.25 -13.40 57.99
C LEU A 16 -33.86 -14.02 59.25
N PRO A 17 -33.23 -15.00 59.90
CA PRO A 17 -32.95 -14.79 61.30
C PRO A 17 -31.47 -14.91 61.67
N VAL A 18 -31.09 -13.96 62.50
CA VAL A 18 -29.92 -13.92 63.37
C VAL A 18 -30.07 -14.99 64.47
N PHE A 19 -29.08 -15.80 64.70
CA PHE A 19 -28.88 -16.48 65.97
C PHE A 19 -27.53 -16.11 66.57
N LYS A 20 -27.61 -15.34 67.67
CA LYS A 20 -26.60 -15.25 68.72
C LYS A 20 -26.67 -16.48 69.58
N ALA A 21 -25.57 -17.04 69.98
CA ALA A 21 -25.42 -17.80 71.24
C ALA A 21 -24.03 -17.54 71.79
N GLU A 22 -24.08 -17.02 73.01
CA GLU A 22 -22.95 -16.76 73.91
C GLU A 22 -22.52 -18.05 74.64
N ALA A 23 -21.28 -18.25 74.87
CA ALA A 23 -20.42 -18.35 76.02
C ALA A 23 -20.69 -19.40 77.04
N GLN A 24 -19.59 -19.84 77.62
CA GLN A 24 -19.20 -20.39 78.92
C GLN A 24 -18.86 -21.89 78.91
N SER A 25 -17.89 -22.38 79.54
CA SER A 25 -16.75 -21.96 80.38
C SER A 25 -16.06 -23.27 80.85
N ASP A 26 -14.78 -23.19 81.04
CA ASP A 26 -13.92 -23.92 81.93
C ASP A 26 -14.12 -25.45 82.22
N TYR A 27 -13.01 -26.19 81.98
CA TYR A 27 -12.38 -26.95 83.04
C TYR A 27 -11.08 -27.68 82.67
N PHE A 28 -9.97 -27.26 83.32
CA PHE A 28 -8.86 -28.07 83.90
C PHE A 28 -7.90 -28.94 83.01
N PHE A 29 -6.66 -28.40 82.95
CA PHE A 29 -5.32 -29.04 83.02
C PHE A 29 -5.19 -30.57 83.02
N ARG A 30 -4.38 -31.00 81.98
CA ARG A 30 -3.29 -32.00 82.23
C ARG A 30 -2.18 -31.85 81.19
N SER A 31 -1.02 -31.39 81.64
CA SER A 31 0.20 -31.31 80.80
C SER A 31 0.68 -32.70 80.43
N LYS A 32 0.77 -33.01 79.13
CA LYS A 32 1.69 -34.01 78.57
C LYS A 32 2.69 -33.30 77.67
N LYS A 33 4.00 -33.38 78.01
CA LYS A 33 5.10 -32.96 77.15
C LYS A 33 4.96 -33.58 75.73
N LYS A 34 4.63 -32.81 74.69
CA LYS A 34 4.77 -33.19 73.30
C LYS A 34 6.22 -32.99 72.88
N LYS A 35 6.78 -34.04 72.30
CA LYS A 35 8.00 -33.95 71.42
C LYS A 35 7.82 -32.84 70.38
N PRO A 36 8.89 -32.17 69.94
CA PRO A 36 8.77 -31.17 68.87
C PRO A 36 8.26 -31.84 67.63
N ALA A 37 7.14 -31.35 67.13
CA ALA A 37 6.59 -31.77 65.82
C ALA A 37 7.61 -31.33 64.74
N THR A 38 8.07 -32.32 63.98
CA THR A 38 8.71 -32.03 62.70
C THR A 38 7.74 -31.17 61.90
N GLU A 39 8.13 -29.91 61.55
CA GLU A 39 7.35 -29.07 60.65
C GLU A 39 7.06 -29.88 59.39
N ALA A 40 5.79 -30.10 59.09
CA ALA A 40 5.37 -30.61 57.80
C ALA A 40 5.87 -29.63 56.72
N PRO A 41 6.42 -30.10 55.61
CA PRO A 41 6.90 -29.21 54.57
C PRO A 41 5.74 -28.26 54.18
N ALA A 42 5.96 -26.96 54.27
CA ALA A 42 4.97 -25.96 53.92
C ALA A 42 4.38 -26.28 52.56
N GLN A 43 3.07 -26.44 52.52
CA GLN A 43 2.35 -26.80 51.31
C GLN A 43 2.60 -25.67 50.30
N LYS A 44 3.26 -25.99 49.17
CA LYS A 44 3.58 -25.02 48.13
C LYS A 44 2.30 -24.28 47.73
N SER A 45 2.38 -22.96 47.60
CA SER A 45 1.28 -22.14 47.08
C SER A 45 0.81 -22.65 45.71
N LYS A 46 -0.42 -22.40 45.32
CA LYS A 46 -0.90 -22.75 43.98
C LYS A 46 -0.02 -22.11 42.89
N PHE A 47 0.45 -20.90 43.14
CA PHE A 47 1.45 -20.23 42.30
C PHE A 47 2.70 -21.12 42.08
N ASP A 48 3.35 -21.54 43.19
CA ASP A 48 4.58 -22.36 43.11
C ASP A 48 4.35 -23.73 42.47
N GLN A 49 3.19 -24.32 42.72
CA GLN A 49 2.81 -25.57 42.07
C GLN A 49 2.67 -25.42 40.56
N THR A 50 2.01 -24.32 40.10
CA THR A 50 1.75 -24.06 38.68
C THR A 50 3.03 -23.76 37.91
N VAL A 51 3.98 -23.03 38.49
CA VAL A 51 5.24 -22.66 37.80
C VAL A 51 6.38 -23.67 38.03
N THR A 52 6.12 -24.77 38.80
CA THR A 52 7.18 -25.76 39.10
C THR A 52 7.74 -26.38 37.83
N GLY A 53 9.05 -26.22 37.64
CA GLY A 53 9.79 -26.79 36.49
C GLY A 53 9.59 -26.02 35.16
N ALA A 54 8.93 -24.87 35.18
CA ALA A 54 8.83 -23.97 34.04
C ALA A 54 10.14 -23.22 33.85
N LYS A 55 10.49 -22.91 32.59
CA LYS A 55 11.57 -21.97 32.25
C LYS A 55 11.08 -20.56 32.59
N LYS A 56 11.83 -19.87 33.46
CA LYS A 56 11.54 -18.50 33.89
C LYS A 56 12.34 -17.51 33.04
N SER A 57 11.72 -16.42 32.61
CA SER A 57 12.36 -15.29 31.93
C SER A 57 11.84 -13.98 32.52
N GLU A 58 12.75 -13.03 32.77
CA GLU A 58 12.40 -11.71 33.33
C GLU A 58 12.35 -10.67 32.20
N GLY A 59 11.40 -9.75 32.33
CA GLY A 59 11.19 -8.68 31.35
C GLY A 59 10.25 -7.60 31.89
N PRO A 60 9.37 -7.01 31.08
CA PRO A 60 8.35 -6.06 31.54
C PRO A 60 7.48 -6.64 32.68
N PHE A 61 7.33 -7.96 32.67
CA PHE A 61 6.82 -8.83 33.73
C PHE A 61 7.51 -10.19 33.62
N THR A 62 7.39 -11.02 34.69
CA THR A 62 7.99 -12.34 34.68
C THR A 62 7.16 -13.29 33.82
N VAL A 63 7.82 -14.04 32.93
CA VAL A 63 7.16 -15.04 32.07
C VAL A 63 7.67 -16.43 32.43
N TYR A 64 6.75 -17.36 32.53
CA TYR A 64 7.05 -18.78 32.73
C TYR A 64 6.57 -19.58 31.52
N PHE A 65 7.44 -20.39 30.96
CA PHE A 65 7.12 -21.33 29.89
C PHE A 65 7.22 -22.76 30.42
N THR A 66 6.08 -23.45 30.51
CA THR A 66 5.99 -24.76 31.12
C THR A 66 6.42 -25.87 30.16
N LYS A 67 6.71 -27.08 30.73
CA LYS A 67 7.00 -28.28 29.91
C LYS A 67 5.80 -28.75 29.08
N LYS A 68 4.60 -28.25 29.36
CA LYS A 68 3.38 -28.48 28.55
C LYS A 68 3.16 -27.44 27.48
N ASN A 69 4.14 -26.58 27.24
CA ASN A 69 4.08 -25.44 26.30
C ASN A 69 2.99 -24.42 26.66
N GLU A 70 2.76 -24.21 27.98
CA GLU A 70 1.87 -23.18 28.49
C GLU A 70 2.67 -21.92 28.82
N ILE A 71 2.05 -20.76 28.57
CA ILE A 71 2.61 -19.44 28.85
C ILE A 71 1.89 -18.83 30.05
N LEU A 72 2.65 -18.56 31.10
CA LEU A 72 2.10 -17.90 32.28
C LEU A 72 2.79 -16.54 32.46
N PHE A 73 2.00 -15.51 32.70
CA PHE A 73 2.49 -14.17 33.04
C PHE A 73 2.33 -13.95 34.53
N ALA A 74 3.42 -13.60 35.24
CA ALA A 74 3.40 -13.11 36.59
C ALA A 74 3.63 -11.60 36.58
N MET A 75 2.57 -10.84 36.71
CA MET A 75 2.49 -9.41 36.49
C MET A 75 2.56 -8.65 37.83
N PRO A 76 3.57 -7.78 38.03
CA PRO A 76 3.61 -6.87 39.18
C PRO A 76 2.60 -5.72 39.01
N ASP A 77 2.25 -5.03 40.09
CA ASP A 77 1.31 -3.91 40.05
C ASP A 77 1.75 -2.78 39.08
N SER A 78 3.06 -2.61 38.91
CA SER A 78 3.60 -1.64 37.94
C SER A 78 3.20 -1.96 36.49
N ALA A 79 2.99 -3.25 36.14
CA ALA A 79 2.60 -3.65 34.79
C ALA A 79 1.21 -3.14 34.39
N PHE A 80 0.30 -2.95 35.36
CA PHE A 80 -1.06 -2.44 35.12
C PHE A 80 -1.12 -0.91 34.90
N ARG A 81 0.00 -0.23 35.04
CA ARG A 81 0.13 1.24 34.83
C ARG A 81 0.86 1.58 33.54
N ARG A 82 1.17 0.58 32.73
CA ARG A 82 1.97 0.72 31.53
C ARG A 82 1.19 0.34 30.28
N GLU A 83 1.61 0.92 29.18
CA GLU A 83 1.10 0.60 27.85
C GLU A 83 2.15 -0.18 27.06
N TYR A 84 1.69 -1.08 26.23
CA TYR A 84 2.52 -1.97 25.44
C TYR A 84 2.03 -1.94 23.98
N LEU A 85 2.95 -2.24 23.06
CA LEU A 85 2.62 -2.50 21.67
C LEU A 85 2.59 -4.01 21.45
N LEU A 86 1.48 -4.53 20.92
CA LEU A 86 1.38 -5.91 20.46
C LEU A 86 1.52 -5.92 18.94
N SER A 87 2.49 -6.66 18.44
CA SER A 87 2.74 -6.85 17.01
C SER A 87 2.80 -8.32 16.63
N SER A 88 2.55 -8.62 15.36
CA SER A 88 2.55 -9.98 14.82
C SER A 88 3.31 -10.04 13.50
N ARG A 89 4.20 -11.02 13.37
CA ARG A 89 4.95 -11.35 12.15
C ARG A 89 4.77 -12.82 11.79
N VAL A 90 4.82 -13.12 10.51
CA VAL A 90 4.98 -14.47 9.99
C VAL A 90 6.46 -14.81 10.03
N ALA A 91 6.90 -15.69 10.94
CA ALA A 91 8.29 -16.15 11.01
C ALA A 91 8.59 -17.26 10.00
N ALA A 92 7.60 -18.13 9.70
CA ALA A 92 7.69 -19.14 8.67
C ALA A 92 6.31 -19.52 8.14
N THR A 93 6.25 -20.06 6.94
CA THR A 93 4.99 -20.47 6.30
C THR A 93 5.21 -21.75 5.49
N SER A 94 4.17 -22.57 5.41
CA SER A 94 4.14 -23.76 4.52
C SER A 94 3.67 -23.43 3.10
N ASN A 95 3.17 -22.21 2.86
CA ASN A 95 2.65 -21.79 1.55
C ASN A 95 2.90 -20.28 1.32
N THR A 96 3.85 -19.96 0.46
CA THR A 96 4.24 -18.58 0.14
C THR A 96 3.25 -17.81 -0.71
N ARG A 97 2.20 -18.45 -1.24
CA ARG A 97 1.11 -17.75 -1.95
C ARG A 97 0.18 -17.04 -0.99
N GLU A 98 0.09 -17.50 0.25
CA GLU A 98 -0.82 -16.96 1.27
C GLU A 98 -0.14 -15.98 2.20
N ALA A 99 1.10 -16.27 2.59
CA ALA A 99 1.92 -15.38 3.40
C ALA A 99 3.40 -15.66 3.15
N VAL A 100 4.23 -14.64 3.31
CA VAL A 100 5.68 -14.73 3.19
C VAL A 100 6.33 -14.46 4.54
N ALA A 101 7.43 -15.16 4.84
CA ALA A 101 8.17 -14.94 6.08
C ALA A 101 8.65 -13.48 6.17
N GLY A 102 8.48 -12.87 7.32
CA GLY A 102 8.74 -11.46 7.59
C GLY A 102 7.49 -10.57 7.52
N GLN A 103 6.42 -10.99 6.82
CA GLN A 103 5.21 -10.19 6.68
C GLN A 103 4.54 -9.93 8.02
N MET A 104 4.00 -8.72 8.15
CA MET A 104 3.10 -8.32 9.22
C MET A 104 1.69 -8.87 8.92
N SER A 105 1.17 -9.74 9.77
CA SER A 105 -0.17 -10.33 9.56
C SER A 105 -1.31 -9.39 9.97
N THR A 106 -1.06 -8.54 10.96
CA THR A 106 -1.99 -7.52 11.46
C THR A 106 -1.19 -6.28 11.84
N SER A 107 -1.77 -5.09 11.66
CA SER A 107 -1.14 -3.84 12.13
C SER A 107 -0.87 -3.90 13.63
N PRO A 108 0.27 -3.38 14.12
CA PRO A 108 0.55 -3.29 15.54
C PRO A 108 -0.50 -2.42 16.24
N PHE A 109 -0.89 -2.81 17.45
CA PHE A 109 -1.86 -2.04 18.22
C PHE A 109 -1.49 -1.93 19.69
N LEU A 110 -2.00 -0.88 20.29
CA LEU A 110 -1.77 -0.56 21.68
C LEU A 110 -2.56 -1.51 22.57
N ILE A 111 -1.92 -2.01 23.62
CA ILE A 111 -2.55 -2.81 24.66
C ILE A 111 -2.21 -2.29 26.05
N LYS A 112 -3.11 -2.47 27.00
CA LYS A 112 -2.87 -2.30 28.43
C LYS A 112 -3.60 -3.34 29.23
N PHE A 113 -3.18 -3.55 30.47
CA PHE A 113 -3.80 -4.48 31.40
C PHE A 113 -4.48 -3.75 32.55
N SER A 114 -5.62 -4.27 33.01
CA SER A 114 -6.23 -3.93 34.28
C SER A 114 -6.62 -5.20 35.04
N ARG A 115 -6.96 -5.10 36.31
CA ARG A 115 -7.41 -6.25 37.08
C ARG A 115 -8.49 -5.91 38.08
N ASP A 116 -9.29 -6.92 38.45
CA ASP A 116 -10.06 -6.99 39.66
C ASP A 116 -9.52 -8.11 40.59
N SER A 117 -10.34 -8.67 41.47
CA SER A 117 -9.96 -9.77 42.34
C SER A 117 -10.02 -11.15 41.69
N ILE A 118 -10.58 -11.25 40.47
CA ILE A 118 -10.87 -12.54 39.80
C ILE A 118 -10.11 -12.63 38.47
N ASN A 119 -10.03 -11.53 37.71
CA ASN A 119 -9.50 -11.52 36.37
C ASN A 119 -8.47 -10.41 36.16
N VAL A 120 -7.56 -10.65 35.19
CA VAL A 120 -6.79 -9.64 34.49
C VAL A 120 -7.45 -9.41 33.12
N TYR A 121 -7.71 -8.17 32.78
CA TYR A 121 -8.32 -7.76 31.51
C TYR A 121 -7.27 -7.14 30.58
N LEU A 122 -7.23 -7.63 29.36
CA LEU A 122 -6.46 -7.04 28.26
C LEU A 122 -7.35 -6.05 27.51
N HIS A 123 -6.93 -4.81 27.43
CA HIS A 123 -7.63 -3.74 26.72
C HIS A 123 -6.86 -3.30 25.48
N THR A 124 -7.60 -2.73 24.50
CA THR A 124 -7.06 -1.99 23.37
C THR A 124 -7.38 -0.50 23.54
N PRO A 125 -6.45 0.32 24.03
CA PRO A 125 -6.66 1.76 24.19
C PRO A 125 -7.09 2.46 22.90
N GLN A 126 -8.05 3.36 23.02
CA GLN A 126 -8.59 4.13 21.89
C GLN A 126 -7.68 5.33 21.63
N VAL A 127 -6.87 5.27 20.58
CA VAL A 127 -5.94 6.34 20.20
C VAL A 127 -6.45 7.24 19.07
N GLY A 128 -7.56 6.85 18.42
CA GLY A 128 -8.15 7.62 17.32
C GLY A 128 -8.78 8.95 17.73
N ALA A 129 -9.11 9.12 19.02
CA ALA A 129 -9.69 10.33 19.57
C ALA A 129 -8.81 10.88 20.70
N MET A 130 -8.70 12.19 20.78
CA MET A 130 -7.90 12.90 21.77
C MET A 130 -8.67 14.08 22.38
N VAL A 131 -8.33 14.40 23.63
CA VAL A 131 -8.80 15.57 24.35
C VAL A 131 -7.65 16.12 25.19
N ARG A 132 -7.56 17.43 25.33
CA ARG A 132 -6.57 18.03 26.24
C ARG A 132 -6.91 17.68 27.70
N GLU A 133 -5.94 17.33 28.50
CA GLU A 133 -6.16 16.84 29.87
C GLU A 133 -6.87 17.81 30.81
N ASP A 134 -6.70 19.11 30.57
CA ASP A 134 -7.33 20.20 31.34
C ASP A 134 -8.67 20.69 30.76
N ASP A 135 -9.15 20.08 29.68
CA ASP A 135 -10.43 20.46 29.07
C ASP A 135 -11.62 20.00 29.95
N PRO A 136 -12.62 20.85 30.20
CA PRO A 136 -13.81 20.51 31.01
C PRO A 136 -14.57 19.28 30.55
N ILE A 137 -14.47 18.89 29.25
CA ILE A 137 -15.20 17.72 28.69
C ILE A 137 -14.51 16.39 28.97
N VAL A 138 -13.30 16.35 29.56
CA VAL A 138 -12.56 15.12 29.84
C VAL A 138 -13.41 14.05 30.56
N PRO A 139 -14.25 14.34 31.57
CA PRO A 139 -15.08 13.33 32.20
C PRO A 139 -16.09 12.70 31.26
N SER A 140 -16.66 13.48 30.31
CA SER A 140 -17.56 12.98 29.26
C SER A 140 -16.78 12.19 28.23
N PHE A 141 -15.61 12.69 27.80
CA PHE A 141 -14.73 11.99 26.87
C PHE A 141 -14.39 10.59 27.36
N LYS A 142 -13.94 10.45 28.61
CA LYS A 142 -13.61 9.15 29.23
C LYS A 142 -14.77 8.18 29.29
N LYS A 143 -16.03 8.64 29.31
CA LYS A 143 -17.21 7.78 29.28
C LYS A 143 -17.55 7.29 27.87
N ASN A 144 -17.25 8.11 26.83
CA ASN A 144 -17.60 7.82 25.45
C ASN A 144 -16.46 7.14 24.66
N PHE A 145 -15.21 7.28 25.10
CA PHE A 145 -14.01 6.66 24.54
C PHE A 145 -13.36 5.74 25.57
N PHE A 146 -14.18 4.82 26.12
CA PHE A 146 -13.69 3.81 27.06
C PHE A 146 -12.94 2.71 26.32
N ASP A 147 -11.79 2.28 26.88
CA ASP A 147 -10.96 1.26 26.25
C ASP A 147 -11.66 -0.11 26.28
N PRO A 148 -11.96 -0.69 25.12
CA PRO A 148 -12.63 -1.98 25.04
C PRO A 148 -11.77 -3.09 25.64
N VAL A 149 -12.45 -4.08 26.26
CA VAL A 149 -11.82 -5.30 26.73
C VAL A 149 -11.69 -6.28 25.57
N LEU A 150 -10.45 -6.62 25.20
CA LEU A 150 -10.17 -7.61 24.18
C LEU A 150 -10.29 -9.04 24.76
N LYS A 151 -9.74 -9.26 25.96
CA LYS A 151 -9.70 -10.59 26.60
C LYS A 151 -9.71 -10.48 28.12
N ALA A 152 -10.31 -11.46 28.78
CA ALA A 152 -10.20 -11.63 30.22
C ALA A 152 -9.43 -12.93 30.53
N PHE A 153 -8.49 -12.87 31.47
CA PHE A 153 -7.68 -13.99 31.93
C PHE A 153 -7.96 -14.22 33.43
N PRO A 154 -8.51 -15.36 33.82
CA PRO A 154 -8.70 -15.68 35.23
C PRO A 154 -7.37 -15.67 35.98
N ILE A 155 -7.37 -15.09 37.18
CA ILE A 155 -6.21 -15.11 38.07
C ILE A 155 -6.02 -16.52 38.61
N VAL A 156 -4.85 -17.11 38.36
CA VAL A 156 -4.49 -18.45 38.88
C VAL A 156 -4.17 -18.38 40.36
N ASP A 157 -3.35 -17.40 40.74
CA ASP A 157 -2.92 -17.13 42.13
C ASP A 157 -2.20 -15.79 42.21
N THR A 158 -1.97 -15.30 43.42
CA THR A 158 -1.18 -14.10 43.68
C THR A 158 -0.09 -14.39 44.69
N LYS A 159 1.17 -14.03 44.39
CA LYS A 159 2.31 -14.22 45.29
C LYS A 159 3.30 -13.09 45.16
N ASP A 160 3.85 -12.60 46.30
CA ASP A 160 4.88 -11.56 46.35
C ASP A 160 4.53 -10.31 45.51
N GLY A 161 3.26 -9.88 45.53
CA GLY A 161 2.78 -8.73 44.77
C GLY A 161 2.67 -8.97 43.25
N LYS A 162 2.84 -10.20 42.77
CA LYS A 162 2.66 -10.58 41.36
C LYS A 162 1.40 -11.41 41.17
N VAL A 163 0.60 -11.06 40.17
CA VAL A 163 -0.60 -11.79 39.74
C VAL A 163 -0.24 -12.77 38.65
N LEU A 164 -0.54 -14.05 38.81
CA LEU A 164 -0.28 -15.12 37.86
C LEU A 164 -1.52 -15.35 36.98
N ILE A 165 -1.37 -15.31 35.67
CA ILE A 165 -2.40 -15.62 34.67
C ILE A 165 -1.88 -16.60 33.61
N ASP A 166 -2.76 -17.39 33.03
CA ASP A 166 -2.48 -18.26 31.88
C ASP A 166 -2.95 -17.55 30.58
N VAL A 167 -2.03 -17.26 29.70
CA VAL A 167 -2.30 -16.60 28.40
C VAL A 167 -2.12 -17.54 27.21
N THR A 168 -1.93 -18.83 27.46
CA THR A 168 -1.58 -19.84 26.43
C THR A 168 -2.58 -19.84 25.27
N LYS A 169 -3.87 -19.84 25.58
CA LYS A 169 -4.92 -19.88 24.55
C LYS A 169 -4.88 -18.67 23.62
N PHE A 170 -4.58 -17.50 24.17
CA PHE A 170 -4.50 -16.26 23.37
C PHE A 170 -3.46 -16.34 22.25
N PHE A 171 -2.34 -17.03 22.50
CA PHE A 171 -1.25 -17.17 21.53
C PHE A 171 -1.25 -18.48 20.74
N ARG A 172 -1.99 -19.48 21.16
CA ARG A 172 -2.06 -20.81 20.53
C ARG A 172 -3.32 -21.02 19.69
N GLU A 173 -4.40 -20.29 19.97
CA GLU A 173 -5.67 -20.40 19.28
C GLU A 173 -5.80 -19.30 18.20
N ASP A 174 -6.86 -19.36 17.40
CA ASP A 174 -7.16 -18.37 16.36
C ASP A 174 -7.83 -17.13 16.96
N GLU A 175 -7.06 -16.34 17.67
CA GLU A 175 -7.51 -15.04 18.21
C GLU A 175 -7.58 -14.02 17.07
N LYS A 176 -8.78 -13.54 16.78
CA LYS A 176 -9.04 -12.67 15.59
C LYS A 176 -8.21 -11.41 15.56
N SER A 177 -7.88 -10.82 16.70
CA SER A 177 -7.08 -9.59 16.79
C SER A 177 -5.63 -9.77 16.36
N ILE A 178 -5.12 -11.01 16.37
CA ILE A 178 -3.75 -11.38 15.99
C ILE A 178 -3.73 -12.57 15.02
N THR A 179 -4.81 -12.78 14.27
CA THR A 179 -4.91 -13.88 13.30
C THR A 179 -3.90 -13.73 12.17
N PRO A 180 -3.26 -14.81 11.71
CA PRO A 180 -2.44 -14.78 10.51
C PRO A 180 -3.26 -14.86 9.22
N LEU A 181 -4.56 -15.16 9.29
CA LEU A 181 -5.41 -15.25 8.12
C LEU A 181 -5.89 -13.86 7.70
N THR A 182 -5.82 -13.56 6.42
CA THR A 182 -6.32 -12.29 5.89
C THR A 182 -7.82 -12.17 6.08
N ILE A 183 -8.25 -11.13 6.79
CA ILE A 183 -9.66 -10.78 6.96
C ILE A 183 -10.04 -9.85 5.80
N LEU A 184 -10.74 -10.40 4.81
CA LEU A 184 -11.21 -9.60 3.68
C LEU A 184 -12.50 -8.85 4.02
N PRO A 185 -12.63 -7.60 3.53
CA PRO A 185 -13.91 -6.90 3.56
C PRO A 185 -15.01 -7.69 2.85
N PRO A 186 -16.29 -7.54 3.23
CA PRO A 186 -17.40 -8.23 2.60
C PRO A 186 -17.49 -8.07 1.08
N THR A 187 -16.98 -6.96 0.55
CA THR A 187 -16.93 -6.65 -0.89
C THR A 187 -15.87 -7.45 -1.66
N MET A 188 -14.90 -8.07 -0.96
CA MET A 188 -13.80 -8.85 -1.55
C MET A 188 -13.88 -10.35 -1.21
N GLN A 189 -14.99 -10.85 -0.70
CA GLN A 189 -15.14 -12.25 -0.23
C GLN A 189 -14.93 -13.33 -1.30
N ASN A 190 -14.86 -12.97 -2.58
CA ASN A 190 -14.60 -13.89 -3.68
C ASN A 190 -13.13 -13.99 -4.10
N ALA A 191 -12.21 -13.28 -3.41
CA ALA A 191 -10.79 -13.43 -3.66
C ALA A 191 -10.30 -14.81 -3.18
N ASN A 192 -9.27 -15.33 -3.86
CA ASN A 192 -8.63 -16.62 -3.55
C ASN A 192 -7.82 -16.54 -2.25
N VAL A 193 -8.50 -16.40 -1.12
CA VAL A 193 -7.88 -16.39 0.21
C VAL A 193 -8.16 -17.71 0.88
N ILE A 194 -7.17 -18.26 1.56
CA ILE A 194 -7.34 -19.49 2.35
C ILE A 194 -8.42 -19.27 3.41
N LYS A 195 -9.51 -20.04 3.30
CA LYS A 195 -10.50 -20.19 4.35
C LYS A 195 -10.10 -21.43 5.14
N GLY A 196 -9.73 -21.24 6.39
CA GLY A 196 -9.26 -22.36 7.22
C GLY A 196 -9.83 -22.31 8.64
N MET A 197 -9.96 -23.47 9.24
CA MET A 197 -10.24 -23.63 10.68
C MET A 197 -8.97 -24.10 11.39
N LEU A 198 -8.62 -23.45 12.49
CA LEU A 198 -7.48 -23.86 13.30
C LEU A 198 -7.65 -25.32 13.76
N ASP A 199 -6.57 -26.11 13.64
CA ASP A 199 -6.46 -27.42 14.28
C ASP A 199 -5.75 -27.27 15.63
N PRO A 200 -6.46 -27.32 16.76
CA PRO A 200 -5.86 -27.12 18.08
C PRO A 200 -4.91 -28.25 18.48
N THR A 201 -5.00 -29.41 17.82
CA THR A 201 -4.11 -30.57 18.10
C THR A 201 -2.76 -30.43 17.39
N ALA A 202 -2.72 -29.68 16.29
CA ALA A 202 -1.52 -29.39 15.52
C ALA A 202 -0.98 -27.96 15.75
N SER A 203 -1.52 -27.24 16.74
CA SER A 203 -1.12 -25.87 17.08
C SER A 203 -0.50 -25.82 18.47
N ILE A 204 0.66 -25.18 18.58
CA ILE A 204 1.48 -25.21 19.79
C ILE A 204 2.30 -23.93 19.92
N VAL A 205 2.54 -23.47 21.16
CA VAL A 205 3.58 -22.47 21.45
C VAL A 205 4.94 -23.17 21.42
N THR A 206 5.85 -22.67 20.61
CA THR A 206 7.18 -23.30 20.38
C THR A 206 8.28 -22.66 21.19
N GLU A 207 8.23 -21.34 21.38
CA GLU A 207 9.26 -20.61 22.11
C GLU A 207 8.68 -19.38 22.82
N VAL A 208 9.26 -19.04 23.96
CA VAL A 208 8.99 -17.81 24.69
C VAL A 208 10.32 -17.25 25.22
N LYS A 209 10.59 -16.00 24.90
CA LYS A 209 11.72 -15.22 25.44
C LYS A 209 11.23 -13.93 26.03
N SER A 210 11.90 -13.43 27.06
CA SER A 210 11.60 -12.13 27.64
C SER A 210 12.90 -11.35 27.81
N PHE A 211 12.85 -10.07 27.47
CA PHE A 211 13.96 -9.13 27.54
C PHE A 211 13.50 -7.92 28.35
N PRO A 212 14.38 -7.02 28.78
CA PRO A 212 13.99 -5.93 29.69
C PRO A 212 12.81 -5.07 29.21
N ARG A 213 12.58 -4.99 27.89
CA ARG A 213 11.49 -4.17 27.33
C ARG A 213 10.50 -4.94 26.46
N ASN A 214 10.71 -6.20 26.15
CA ASN A 214 9.80 -6.96 25.30
C ASN A 214 9.69 -8.42 25.70
N VAL A 215 8.55 -9.02 25.35
CA VAL A 215 8.29 -10.45 25.43
C VAL A 215 8.05 -10.95 24.01
N GLU A 216 8.79 -11.97 23.60
CA GLU A 216 8.73 -12.59 22.28
C GLU A 216 8.13 -13.99 22.39
N ILE A 217 7.09 -14.26 21.60
CA ILE A 217 6.33 -15.51 21.65
C ILE A 217 6.23 -16.09 20.25
N LYS A 218 6.76 -17.32 20.05
CA LYS A 218 6.58 -18.06 18.80
C LYS A 218 5.50 -19.13 18.96
N SER A 219 4.58 -19.16 18.01
CA SER A 219 3.51 -20.16 17.95
C SER A 219 3.45 -20.77 16.57
N MET A 220 3.44 -22.09 16.50
CA MET A 220 3.09 -22.82 15.29
C MET A 220 1.57 -22.98 15.26
N LEU A 221 0.92 -22.47 14.23
CA LEU A 221 -0.52 -22.53 14.03
C LEU A 221 -0.82 -23.30 12.76
N THR A 222 -1.65 -24.32 12.84
CA THR A 222 -2.02 -25.16 11.70
C THR A 222 -3.52 -25.03 11.43
N TYR A 223 -3.87 -24.77 10.18
CA TYR A 223 -5.24 -24.62 9.70
C TYR A 223 -5.60 -25.74 8.73
N LYS A 224 -6.81 -26.28 8.87
CA LYS A 224 -7.43 -27.14 7.87
C LYS A 224 -8.08 -26.26 6.83
N THR A 225 -7.60 -26.31 5.60
CA THR A 225 -8.04 -25.42 4.53
C THR A 225 -9.20 -25.99 3.74
N GLN A 226 -9.97 -25.13 3.09
CA GLN A 226 -11.04 -25.49 2.15
C GLN A 226 -10.83 -24.73 0.84
N PRO A 227 -11.07 -25.35 -0.34
CA PRO A 227 -11.61 -26.70 -0.56
C PRO A 227 -10.58 -27.82 -0.56
N TYR A 228 -9.29 -27.50 -0.41
CA TYR A 228 -8.17 -28.39 -0.67
C TYR A 228 -7.76 -29.14 0.58
N SER A 229 -8.29 -29.63 1.42
CA SER A 229 -7.91 -30.51 2.56
C SER A 229 -6.42 -30.54 3.00
N GLU A 230 -5.57 -29.73 2.38
CA GLU A 230 -4.16 -29.61 2.72
C GLU A 230 -3.97 -28.73 3.96
N PRO A 231 -3.14 -29.16 4.93
CA PRO A 231 -2.89 -28.34 6.09
C PRO A 231 -2.05 -27.10 5.70
N TYR A 232 -2.43 -25.94 6.22
CA TYR A 232 -1.65 -24.72 6.12
C TYR A 232 -1.06 -24.38 7.49
N THR A 233 0.26 -24.38 7.60
CA THR A 233 0.96 -24.14 8.86
C THR A 233 1.83 -22.89 8.78
N LEU A 234 1.72 -22.06 9.80
CA LEU A 234 2.58 -20.87 9.98
C LEU A 234 3.27 -20.94 11.34
N ILE A 235 4.47 -20.36 11.39
CA ILE A 235 5.10 -19.97 12.67
C ILE A 235 4.90 -18.47 12.80
N MET A 236 4.20 -18.07 13.84
CA MET A 236 3.93 -16.68 14.15
C MET A 236 4.84 -16.19 15.26
N GLN A 237 5.48 -15.05 15.05
CA GLN A 237 6.17 -14.28 16.08
C GLN A 237 5.24 -13.17 16.57
N ARG A 238 4.99 -13.11 17.88
CA ARG A 238 4.27 -12.03 18.55
C ARG A 238 5.17 -11.35 19.54
N SER A 239 5.25 -10.03 19.43
CA SER A 239 6.06 -9.20 20.32
C SER A 239 5.17 -8.33 21.19
N ILE A 240 5.36 -8.37 22.50
CA ILE A 240 4.75 -7.43 23.45
C ILE A 240 5.85 -6.48 23.88
N LEU A 241 5.87 -5.26 23.36
CA LEU A 241 6.88 -4.26 23.64
C LEU A 241 6.37 -3.26 24.67
N LEU A 242 7.12 -3.07 25.75
CA LEU A 242 6.88 -2.02 26.74
C LEU A 242 7.21 -0.65 26.14
N LEU A 243 6.18 0.18 25.98
CA LEU A 243 6.33 1.51 25.44
C LEU A 243 6.86 2.52 26.48
N PRO A 244 7.55 3.60 26.06
CA PRO A 244 7.97 4.65 26.96
C PRO A 244 6.76 5.36 27.59
N GLU A 245 6.90 5.84 28.83
CA GLU A 245 5.83 6.58 29.50
C GLU A 245 5.53 7.90 28.79
N LYS A 246 6.56 8.56 28.31
CA LYS A 246 6.45 9.76 27.50
C LYS A 246 6.69 9.38 26.04
N PRO A 247 5.64 9.41 25.19
CA PRO A 247 5.80 9.18 23.75
C PRO A 247 6.69 10.21 23.09
N MET A 248 7.23 9.88 21.91
CA MET A 248 7.89 10.84 21.02
C MET A 248 6.97 12.03 20.74
N ARG A 249 7.55 13.22 20.58
CA ARG A 249 6.77 14.40 20.16
C ARG A 249 6.19 14.18 18.78
N MET A 250 4.87 14.27 18.67
CA MET A 250 4.15 14.18 17.40
C MET A 250 4.60 15.30 16.45
N ARG A 251 4.50 15.06 15.13
CA ARG A 251 4.57 16.09 14.10
C ARG A 251 3.33 16.01 13.23
N LEU A 252 2.69 17.15 12.98
CA LEU A 252 1.48 17.20 12.15
C LEU A 252 1.84 17.02 10.68
N GLN A 253 1.01 16.27 9.98
CA GLN A 253 1.15 16.04 8.55
C GLN A 253 0.75 17.27 7.74
N ASP A 254 1.41 17.47 6.61
CA ASP A 254 1.01 18.40 5.56
C ASP A 254 0.90 17.66 4.23
N ASN A 255 -0.24 17.79 3.53
CA ASN A 255 -0.50 17.07 2.28
C ASN A 255 0.44 17.44 1.13
N ARG A 256 1.25 18.48 1.29
CA ARG A 256 2.29 18.88 0.32
C ARG A 256 3.59 18.09 0.49
N VAL A 257 3.69 17.24 1.53
CA VAL A 257 4.84 16.37 1.78
C VAL A 257 4.35 14.94 2.04
N GLY A 258 4.83 14.00 1.22
CA GLY A 258 4.39 12.61 1.23
C GLY A 258 5.04 11.78 2.34
N ILE A 259 4.50 11.85 3.55
CA ILE A 259 4.92 11.03 4.69
C ILE A 259 3.73 10.21 5.19
N PHE A 260 3.94 8.91 5.48
CA PHE A 260 2.93 8.06 6.10
C PHE A 260 2.41 8.68 7.40
N ASN A 261 1.14 8.48 7.68
CA ASN A 261 0.49 9.18 8.78
C ASN A 261 -0.67 8.38 9.40
N SER A 262 -1.15 8.83 10.55
CA SER A 262 -2.33 8.30 11.23
C SER A 262 -3.28 9.43 11.59
N SER A 263 -4.57 9.24 11.29
CA SER A 263 -5.62 10.23 11.57
C SER A 263 -6.03 10.26 13.04
N ARG A 264 -6.39 11.44 13.55
CA ARG A 264 -6.89 11.68 14.90
C ARG A 264 -8.07 12.63 14.87
N GLN A 265 -8.99 12.42 15.80
CA GLN A 265 -10.06 13.36 16.12
C GLN A 265 -9.72 14.09 17.42
N TYR A 266 -9.77 15.39 17.39
CA TYR A 266 -9.47 16.24 18.55
C TYR A 266 -10.73 16.93 19.06
N PHE A 267 -11.06 16.65 20.31
CA PHE A 267 -12.19 17.23 21.02
C PHE A 267 -11.68 18.35 21.93
N SER A 268 -12.28 19.53 21.83
CA SER A 268 -11.92 20.69 22.64
C SER A 268 -13.10 21.63 22.77
N THR A 269 -13.24 22.28 23.94
CA THR A 269 -14.19 23.38 24.15
C THR A 269 -13.71 24.71 23.57
N ASP A 270 -12.46 24.76 23.10
CA ASP A 270 -11.90 25.96 22.46
C ASP A 270 -12.32 26.10 20.98
N LYS A 271 -13.03 25.09 20.45
CA LYS A 271 -13.46 25.02 19.05
C LYS A 271 -14.94 24.68 18.95
N ASP A 272 -15.64 25.26 17.98
CA ASP A 272 -17.05 25.01 17.71
C ASP A 272 -17.30 23.71 16.93
N LYS A 273 -16.28 22.87 16.77
CA LYS A 273 -16.33 21.59 16.05
C LYS A 273 -15.27 20.62 16.54
N VAL A 274 -15.48 19.34 16.29
CA VAL A 274 -14.40 18.35 16.39
C VAL A 274 -13.41 18.59 15.24
N GLU A 275 -12.14 18.73 15.57
CA GLU A 275 -11.08 18.87 14.58
C GLU A 275 -10.51 17.48 14.23
N SER A 276 -10.14 17.31 12.97
CA SER A 276 -9.36 16.14 12.53
C SER A 276 -7.97 16.60 12.14
N PHE A 277 -6.95 15.88 12.56
CA PHE A 277 -5.59 16.09 12.13
C PHE A 277 -4.90 14.74 11.90
N LYS A 278 -3.79 14.78 11.18
CA LYS A 278 -2.95 13.60 10.91
C LYS A 278 -1.58 13.84 11.53
N LEU A 279 -0.99 12.78 12.06
CA LEU A 279 0.39 12.78 12.58
C LEU A 279 1.26 11.89 11.72
N ILE A 280 2.47 12.34 11.39
CA ILE A 280 3.39 11.61 10.53
C ILE A 280 4.06 10.47 11.27
N HIS A 281 4.43 9.42 10.49
CA HIS A 281 5.26 8.33 10.97
C HIS A 281 6.75 8.64 10.73
N ARG A 282 7.57 8.60 11.79
CA ARG A 282 9.00 8.86 11.72
C ARG A 282 9.77 8.22 12.87
N TRP A 283 11.05 8.02 12.70
CA TRP A 283 11.94 7.58 13.77
C TRP A 283 12.19 8.73 14.76
N ASP A 284 12.40 8.40 16.04
CA ASP A 284 12.81 9.39 17.04
C ASP A 284 14.32 9.63 16.97
N LEU A 285 14.72 10.66 16.22
CA LEU A 285 16.11 11.09 16.11
C LEU A 285 16.36 12.31 17.01
N GLN A 286 17.08 12.08 18.12
CA GLN A 286 17.51 13.13 19.03
C GLN A 286 19.03 13.33 18.91
N PRO A 287 19.54 14.57 18.79
CA PRO A 287 20.97 14.83 18.64
C PRO A 287 21.74 14.49 19.93
N LYS A 288 22.90 13.84 19.81
CA LYS A 288 23.80 13.60 20.95
C LYS A 288 24.31 14.92 21.58
N ASP A 289 24.57 15.93 20.73
CA ASP A 289 24.95 17.28 21.14
C ASP A 289 23.92 18.28 20.59
N SER A 290 22.94 18.58 21.41
CA SER A 290 21.87 19.52 21.05
C SER A 290 22.40 20.94 20.82
N ALA A 291 23.48 21.37 21.52
CA ALA A 291 24.04 22.68 21.36
C ALA A 291 24.76 22.82 19.99
N ALA A 292 25.55 21.83 19.61
CA ALA A 292 26.19 21.78 18.29
C ALA A 292 25.14 21.72 17.17
N TYR A 293 24.09 20.90 17.35
CA TYR A 293 22.99 20.81 16.40
C TYR A 293 22.29 22.17 16.18
N MET A 294 22.02 22.90 17.27
CA MET A 294 21.39 24.23 17.23
C MET A 294 22.29 25.30 16.58
N ARG A 295 23.61 25.08 16.53
CA ARG A 295 24.55 25.93 15.76
C ARG A 295 24.60 25.55 14.26
N GLY A 296 23.88 24.52 13.84
CA GLY A 296 23.87 24.03 12.46
C GLY A 296 24.99 23.03 12.11
N GLU A 297 25.67 22.48 13.13
CA GLU A 297 26.70 21.46 12.96
C GLU A 297 26.05 20.08 12.75
N LEU A 298 26.68 19.24 11.91
CA LEU A 298 26.25 17.85 11.73
C LEU A 298 26.61 17.03 12.98
N VAL A 299 25.60 16.43 13.62
CA VAL A 299 25.78 15.64 14.84
C VAL A 299 25.25 14.21 14.64
N GLU A 300 25.76 13.27 15.41
CA GLU A 300 25.18 11.93 15.46
C GLU A 300 23.88 11.93 16.28
N PRO A 301 22.88 11.10 15.92
CA PRO A 301 21.72 10.88 16.78
C PRO A 301 22.11 10.02 18.00
N VAL A 302 21.39 10.18 19.10
CA VAL A 302 21.52 9.32 20.30
C VAL A 302 21.32 7.85 19.95
N LYS A 303 20.32 7.55 19.11
CA LYS A 303 19.99 6.22 18.61
C LYS A 303 19.91 6.29 17.09
N PRO A 304 20.90 5.78 16.35
CA PRO A 304 20.81 5.67 14.89
C PRO A 304 19.80 4.60 14.48
N ILE A 305 19.26 4.73 13.26
CA ILE A 305 18.45 3.72 12.59
C ILE A 305 19.43 2.64 12.10
N VAL A 306 19.26 1.40 12.55
CA VAL A 306 20.15 0.29 12.19
C VAL A 306 19.36 -0.80 11.48
N PHE A 307 19.74 -1.11 10.24
CA PHE A 307 19.23 -2.25 9.51
C PHE A 307 20.26 -3.38 9.48
N TYR A 308 19.81 -4.56 9.84
CA TYR A 308 20.61 -5.79 9.73
C TYR A 308 20.25 -6.49 8.41
N VAL A 309 21.26 -6.72 7.57
CA VAL A 309 21.11 -7.35 6.27
C VAL A 309 21.27 -8.87 6.42
N ASP A 310 20.31 -9.61 5.92
CA ASP A 310 20.26 -11.06 6.01
C ASP A 310 21.48 -11.71 5.37
N SER A 311 22.08 -12.66 6.09
CA SER A 311 23.27 -13.41 5.66
C SER A 311 23.02 -14.33 4.46
N VAL A 312 21.74 -14.65 4.14
CA VAL A 312 21.39 -15.47 2.97
C VAL A 312 21.40 -14.70 1.66
N PHE A 313 21.51 -13.36 1.69
CA PHE A 313 21.76 -12.60 0.46
C PHE A 313 23.05 -13.09 -0.22
N PRO A 314 23.01 -13.37 -1.55
CA PRO A 314 24.21 -13.68 -2.29
C PRO A 314 25.29 -12.62 -2.09
N ASP A 315 26.54 -13.02 -1.88
CA ASP A 315 27.67 -12.12 -1.60
C ASP A 315 27.83 -11.02 -2.65
N LYS A 316 27.57 -11.35 -3.91
CA LYS A 316 27.62 -10.41 -5.04
C LYS A 316 26.65 -9.24 -4.95
N TRP A 317 25.61 -9.32 -4.10
CA TRP A 317 24.58 -8.27 -3.96
C TRP A 317 24.55 -7.66 -2.55
N ARG A 318 25.03 -8.35 -1.52
CA ARG A 318 24.94 -7.90 -0.12
C ARG A 318 25.55 -6.50 0.09
N ALA A 319 26.72 -6.27 -0.52
CA ALA A 319 27.35 -4.94 -0.46
C ALA A 319 26.51 -3.84 -1.10
N THR A 320 25.81 -4.16 -2.20
CA THR A 320 24.91 -3.22 -2.89
C THR A 320 23.68 -2.89 -2.03
N ILE A 321 23.10 -3.88 -1.35
CA ILE A 321 21.97 -3.67 -0.41
C ILE A 321 22.42 -2.78 0.75
N LYS A 322 23.57 -3.04 1.37
CA LYS A 322 24.11 -2.17 2.43
C LYS A 322 24.34 -0.74 1.94
N GLN A 323 24.88 -0.59 0.75
CA GLN A 323 25.07 0.73 0.15
C GLN A 323 23.74 1.46 -0.06
N ALA A 324 22.69 0.78 -0.56
CA ALA A 324 21.39 1.36 -0.76
C ALA A 324 20.73 1.88 0.54
N ILE A 325 20.95 1.18 1.66
CA ILE A 325 20.53 1.64 2.99
C ILE A 325 21.30 2.91 3.37
N GLU A 326 22.60 2.93 3.19
CA GLU A 326 23.48 4.03 3.59
C GLU A 326 23.43 5.25 2.67
N ASP A 327 22.89 5.10 1.45
CA ASP A 327 22.65 6.23 0.53
C ASP A 327 21.72 7.29 1.14
N TRP A 328 20.80 6.89 2.04
CA TRP A 328 19.93 7.82 2.74
C TRP A 328 20.63 8.75 3.76
N ARG A 329 21.92 8.50 4.07
CA ARG A 329 22.71 9.40 4.92
C ARG A 329 22.68 10.84 4.43
N MET A 330 22.76 11.04 3.10
CA MET A 330 22.72 12.40 2.51
C MET A 330 21.44 13.16 2.83
N ALA A 331 20.30 12.45 2.91
CA ALA A 331 19.02 13.05 3.26
C ALA A 331 18.95 13.42 4.76
N PHE A 332 19.50 12.58 5.63
CA PHE A 332 19.58 12.87 7.06
C PHE A 332 20.61 13.96 7.39
N GLU A 333 21.68 14.08 6.61
CA GLU A 333 22.66 15.18 6.74
C GLU A 333 22.00 16.53 6.42
N ALA A 334 21.10 16.59 5.44
CA ALA A 334 20.29 17.79 5.20
C ALA A 334 19.38 18.14 6.40
N ALA A 335 19.00 17.16 7.21
CA ALA A 335 18.27 17.36 8.46
C ALA A 335 19.17 17.62 9.68
N GLY A 336 20.52 17.69 9.51
CA GLY A 336 21.50 17.97 10.56
C GLY A 336 22.08 16.73 11.25
N PHE A 337 21.80 15.51 10.77
CA PHE A 337 22.25 14.27 11.40
C PHE A 337 23.25 13.51 10.52
N LYS A 338 24.49 13.33 10.98
CA LYS A 338 25.45 12.40 10.37
C LYS A 338 25.29 11.00 10.94
N ASN A 339 25.60 9.98 10.16
CA ASN A 339 25.51 8.57 10.57
C ASN A 339 24.13 8.17 11.14
N ALA A 340 23.04 8.80 10.66
CA ALA A 340 21.71 8.57 11.19
C ALA A 340 21.15 7.18 10.81
N ILE A 341 21.57 6.63 9.67
CA ILE A 341 21.19 5.30 9.20
C ILE A 341 22.44 4.45 8.91
N ILE A 342 22.41 3.20 9.36
CA ILE A 342 23.56 2.29 9.34
C ILE A 342 23.12 0.89 8.89
N ALA A 343 23.86 0.31 7.94
CA ALA A 343 23.70 -1.08 7.54
C ALA A 343 24.71 -1.98 8.26
N LYS A 344 24.24 -3.11 8.79
CA LYS A 344 25.08 -4.16 9.41
C LYS A 344 24.73 -5.51 8.85
N ASP A 345 25.67 -6.46 8.88
CA ASP A 345 25.34 -7.87 8.64
C ASP A 345 24.61 -8.46 9.86
N TYR A 346 23.86 -9.56 9.67
CA TYR A 346 23.35 -10.33 10.80
C TYR A 346 24.52 -10.76 11.67
N PRO A 347 24.44 -10.52 13.00
CA PRO A 347 25.47 -10.96 13.91
C PRO A 347 25.53 -12.49 13.97
N THR A 348 26.72 -13.02 14.18
CA THR A 348 26.89 -14.44 14.49
C THR A 348 26.30 -14.77 15.88
N LYS A 349 26.09 -16.04 16.17
CA LYS A 349 25.61 -16.46 17.50
C LYS A 349 26.61 -16.18 18.63
N GLU A 350 27.90 -16.08 18.29
CA GLU A 350 28.96 -15.69 19.21
C GLU A 350 28.90 -14.19 19.55
N GLU A 351 28.59 -13.35 18.55
CA GLU A 351 28.44 -11.89 18.72
C GLU A 351 27.14 -11.51 19.44
N ASN A 352 26.04 -12.19 19.10
CA ASN A 352 24.75 -11.97 19.74
C ASN A 352 23.90 -13.25 19.77
N PRO A 353 23.98 -14.04 20.85
CA PRO A 353 23.25 -15.31 20.97
C PRO A 353 21.73 -15.14 20.97
N ASP A 354 21.25 -13.93 21.33
CA ASP A 354 19.82 -13.61 21.43
C ASP A 354 19.27 -12.92 20.15
N PHE A 355 20.11 -12.75 19.13
CA PHE A 355 19.64 -12.17 17.87
C PHE A 355 18.64 -13.10 17.19
N ASP A 356 17.47 -12.52 16.88
CA ASP A 356 16.41 -13.14 16.11
C ASP A 356 15.86 -12.06 15.14
N PRO A 357 15.88 -12.28 13.82
CA PRO A 357 15.43 -11.28 12.86
C PRO A 357 13.93 -10.96 12.97
N ASP A 358 13.16 -11.79 13.69
CA ASP A 358 11.73 -11.55 13.92
C ASP A 358 11.45 -10.85 15.25
N ASP A 359 12.46 -10.58 16.07
CA ASP A 359 12.34 -9.82 17.32
C ASP A 359 12.19 -8.33 17.02
N ILE A 360 11.21 -7.66 17.64
CA ILE A 360 10.88 -6.25 17.41
C ILE A 360 12.03 -5.26 17.74
N ARG A 361 13.07 -5.73 18.42
CA ARG A 361 14.26 -4.91 18.72
C ARG A 361 15.14 -4.65 17.51
N PHE A 362 15.00 -5.45 16.43
CA PHE A 362 15.90 -5.43 15.28
C PHE A 362 15.12 -5.13 14.00
N SER A 363 15.53 -4.09 13.29
CA SER A 363 15.07 -3.83 11.94
C SER A 363 15.93 -4.61 10.95
N CYS A 364 15.32 -5.35 10.06
CA CYS A 364 16.03 -6.30 9.22
C CYS A 364 15.67 -6.10 7.74
N PHE A 365 16.69 -6.27 6.89
CA PHE A 365 16.54 -6.40 5.45
C PHE A 365 16.59 -7.91 5.13
N LYS A 366 15.41 -8.53 5.01
CA LYS A 366 15.19 -9.98 4.97
C LYS A 366 15.09 -10.48 3.54
N TYR A 367 15.61 -11.67 3.28
CA TYR A 367 15.48 -12.36 2.00
C TYR A 367 14.41 -13.44 2.08
N ALA A 368 13.41 -13.39 1.21
CA ALA A 368 12.31 -14.35 1.16
C ALA A 368 12.26 -15.08 -0.18
N THR A 369 12.34 -16.42 -0.14
CA THR A 369 12.24 -17.25 -1.35
C THR A 369 10.77 -17.46 -1.70
N THR A 370 10.29 -16.72 -2.69
CA THR A 370 8.93 -16.82 -3.23
C THR A 370 8.91 -16.54 -4.72
N THR A 371 7.87 -17.01 -5.41
CA THR A 371 7.62 -16.71 -6.83
C THR A 371 7.03 -15.32 -7.06
N THR A 372 6.57 -14.64 -6.02
CA THR A 372 6.07 -13.27 -6.10
C THR A 372 7.20 -12.31 -6.46
N ALA A 373 6.98 -11.50 -7.48
CA ALA A 373 7.93 -10.49 -7.95
C ALA A 373 7.64 -9.15 -7.27
N ASN A 374 8.14 -8.96 -6.05
CA ASN A 374 7.90 -7.75 -5.27
C ASN A 374 9.01 -7.55 -4.20
N ALA A 375 8.93 -6.43 -3.49
CA ALA A 375 9.58 -6.16 -2.21
C ALA A 375 8.62 -5.36 -1.32
N MET A 376 8.86 -5.29 -0.01
CA MET A 376 7.97 -4.61 0.94
C MET A 376 8.76 -4.02 2.10
N GLY A 377 8.37 -2.83 2.55
CA GLY A 377 8.97 -2.13 3.69
C GLY A 377 8.00 -1.86 4.87
N PRO A 378 7.49 -2.89 5.59
CA PRO A 378 6.56 -2.67 6.71
C PRO A 378 7.23 -1.99 7.90
N SER A 379 6.48 -1.08 8.58
CA SER A 379 6.91 -0.37 9.77
C SER A 379 6.01 -0.69 10.98
N PHE A 380 6.62 -0.82 12.17
CA PHE A 380 5.95 -1.02 13.46
C PHE A 380 5.93 0.31 14.19
N VAL A 381 4.76 0.94 14.25
CA VAL A 381 4.58 2.32 14.71
C VAL A 381 3.91 2.35 16.07
N ASP A 382 4.40 3.21 16.98
CA ASP A 382 3.67 3.57 18.21
C ASP A 382 2.45 4.44 17.83
N PRO A 383 1.24 3.93 17.98
CA PRO A 383 0.06 4.65 17.53
C PRO A 383 -0.22 5.92 18.35
N ARG A 384 0.45 6.17 19.48
CA ARG A 384 0.28 7.37 20.29
C ARG A 384 0.98 8.59 19.69
N SER A 385 2.09 8.37 18.96
CA SER A 385 3.00 9.46 18.54
C SER A 385 3.40 9.42 17.06
N GLY A 386 3.16 8.29 16.37
CA GLY A 386 3.70 8.05 15.04
C GLY A 386 5.19 7.66 15.04
N GLU A 387 5.79 7.32 16.21
CA GLU A 387 7.16 6.84 16.28
C GLU A 387 7.31 5.49 15.57
N ILE A 388 8.18 5.42 14.57
CA ILE A 388 8.60 4.14 14.00
C ILE A 388 9.57 3.49 14.98
N ILE A 389 9.18 2.34 15.54
CA ILE A 389 9.97 1.62 16.55
C ILE A 389 10.91 0.62 15.89
N CYS A 390 10.40 -0.05 14.86
CA CYS A 390 11.07 -1.08 14.09
C CYS A 390 10.51 -1.04 12.66
N ALA A 391 11.33 -1.38 11.69
CA ALA A 391 10.88 -1.56 10.32
C ALA A 391 11.68 -2.67 9.65
N ASP A 392 11.03 -3.43 8.78
CA ASP A 392 11.70 -4.47 8.00
C ASP A 392 11.61 -4.14 6.51
N VAL A 393 12.55 -4.63 5.73
CA VAL A 393 12.38 -4.80 4.28
C VAL A 393 12.35 -6.30 4.01
N ILE A 394 11.32 -6.75 3.31
CA ILE A 394 11.18 -8.13 2.88
C ILE A 394 11.47 -8.18 1.38
N TRP A 395 12.63 -8.72 1.04
CA TRP A 395 13.10 -8.84 -0.33
C TRP A 395 12.69 -10.18 -0.92
N TYR A 396 11.78 -10.20 -1.87
CA TYR A 396 11.35 -11.42 -2.52
C TYR A 396 12.34 -11.83 -3.60
N HIS A 397 12.68 -13.12 -3.65
CA HIS A 397 13.64 -13.63 -4.62
C HIS A 397 13.32 -13.21 -6.06
N ASN A 398 12.05 -13.27 -6.44
CA ASN A 398 11.64 -13.02 -7.81
C ASN A 398 11.60 -11.53 -8.21
N VAL A 399 11.98 -10.61 -7.32
CA VAL A 399 12.25 -9.22 -7.71
C VAL A 399 13.35 -9.12 -8.78
N LEU A 400 14.22 -10.14 -8.85
CA LEU A 400 15.25 -10.25 -9.90
C LEU A 400 14.63 -10.29 -11.29
N SER A 401 13.59 -11.12 -11.48
CA SER A 401 12.84 -11.18 -12.73
C SER A 401 12.17 -9.83 -13.03
N LEU A 402 11.59 -9.20 -12.01
CA LEU A 402 10.92 -7.91 -12.15
C LEU A 402 11.86 -6.82 -12.68
N VAL A 403 13.01 -6.63 -12.03
CA VAL A 403 13.97 -5.59 -12.46
C VAL A 403 14.64 -5.91 -13.79
N HIS A 404 14.87 -7.21 -14.08
CA HIS A 404 15.34 -7.66 -15.38
C HIS A 404 14.35 -7.26 -16.49
N ASN A 405 13.08 -7.59 -16.32
CA ASN A 405 12.05 -7.35 -17.30
C ASN A 405 11.86 -5.83 -17.55
N TRP A 406 11.79 -5.02 -16.50
CA TRP A 406 11.71 -3.56 -16.64
C TRP A 406 12.90 -2.99 -17.41
N ARG A 407 14.12 -3.39 -17.01
CA ARG A 407 15.32 -2.88 -17.65
C ARG A 407 15.39 -3.27 -19.12
N PHE A 408 15.00 -4.52 -19.45
CA PHE A 408 14.95 -5.01 -20.82
C PHE A 408 13.96 -4.23 -21.68
N VAL A 409 12.68 -4.13 -21.28
CA VAL A 409 11.63 -3.50 -22.10
C VAL A 409 11.73 -1.98 -22.14
N GLN A 410 12.29 -1.35 -21.10
CA GLN A 410 12.40 0.11 -21.04
C GLN A 410 13.68 0.64 -21.67
N THR A 411 14.78 -0.11 -21.66
CA THR A 411 16.08 0.38 -22.16
C THR A 411 16.75 -0.49 -23.19
N GLY A 412 16.23 -1.67 -23.53
CA GLY A 412 16.87 -2.60 -24.47
C GLY A 412 17.10 -2.06 -25.86
N ALA A 413 16.31 -1.09 -26.32
CA ALA A 413 16.56 -0.41 -27.60
C ALA A 413 17.84 0.48 -27.56
N VAL A 414 18.23 0.95 -26.36
CA VAL A 414 19.29 1.94 -26.14
C VAL A 414 20.53 1.32 -25.52
N ASP A 415 20.39 0.42 -24.55
CA ASP A 415 21.46 -0.22 -23.77
C ASP A 415 21.75 -1.64 -24.27
N PRO A 416 22.88 -1.88 -24.96
CA PRO A 416 23.25 -3.23 -25.39
C PRO A 416 23.51 -4.23 -24.26
N ARG A 417 23.85 -3.76 -23.05
CA ARG A 417 24.18 -4.61 -21.90
C ARG A 417 22.98 -5.44 -21.41
N VAL A 418 21.76 -4.96 -21.70
CA VAL A 418 20.50 -5.61 -21.26
C VAL A 418 19.87 -6.51 -22.33
N ARG A 419 20.50 -6.73 -23.48
CA ARG A 419 19.96 -7.54 -24.60
C ARG A 419 20.27 -9.03 -24.43
N LYS A 420 19.95 -9.60 -23.27
CA LYS A 420 20.23 -11.00 -22.93
C LYS A 420 19.34 -11.51 -21.81
N ALA A 421 19.19 -12.83 -21.72
CA ALA A 421 18.35 -13.47 -20.71
C ALA A 421 18.91 -13.35 -19.27
N VAL A 422 20.23 -13.24 -19.11
CA VAL A 422 20.88 -13.05 -17.80
C VAL A 422 21.80 -11.84 -17.87
N PHE A 423 21.53 -10.82 -17.07
CA PHE A 423 22.38 -9.63 -17.01
C PHE A 423 23.70 -9.89 -16.32
N ASP A 424 24.74 -9.13 -16.68
CA ASP A 424 25.97 -9.04 -15.91
C ASP A 424 25.68 -8.48 -14.52
N ASP A 425 26.45 -8.93 -13.54
CA ASP A 425 26.24 -8.57 -12.14
C ASP A 425 26.25 -7.05 -11.89
N GLU A 426 27.00 -6.28 -12.69
CA GLU A 426 27.05 -4.83 -12.59
C GLU A 426 25.69 -4.19 -12.94
N VAL A 427 25.10 -4.60 -14.07
CA VAL A 427 23.80 -4.10 -14.55
C VAL A 427 22.70 -4.48 -13.57
N MET A 428 22.75 -5.72 -13.04
CA MET A 428 21.80 -6.17 -12.03
C MET A 428 21.94 -5.34 -10.74
N ARG A 429 23.17 -5.07 -10.27
CA ARG A 429 23.41 -4.26 -9.08
C ARG A 429 22.86 -2.83 -9.21
N GLU A 430 22.97 -2.19 -10.38
CA GLU A 430 22.36 -0.87 -10.63
C GLU A 430 20.87 -0.88 -10.30
N SER A 431 20.13 -1.90 -10.79
CA SER A 431 18.68 -2.01 -10.60
C SER A 431 18.31 -2.41 -9.17
N LEU A 432 19.06 -3.36 -8.55
CA LEU A 432 18.82 -3.79 -7.18
C LEU A 432 19.04 -2.66 -6.17
N ARG A 433 20.05 -1.80 -6.39
CA ARG A 433 20.32 -0.65 -5.53
C ARG A 433 19.13 0.32 -5.51
N TYR A 434 18.55 0.61 -6.69
CA TYR A 434 17.36 1.45 -6.79
C TYR A 434 16.20 0.87 -5.97
N VAL A 435 15.82 -0.39 -6.20
CA VAL A 435 14.68 -0.98 -5.46
C VAL A 435 14.96 -1.02 -3.96
N ALA A 436 16.17 -1.42 -3.55
CA ALA A 436 16.50 -1.47 -2.12
C ALA A 436 16.43 -0.08 -1.46
N ALA A 437 16.93 0.97 -2.13
CA ALA A 437 16.83 2.33 -1.60
C ALA A 437 15.37 2.83 -1.55
N HIS A 438 14.54 2.48 -2.53
CA HIS A 438 13.10 2.77 -2.54
C HIS A 438 12.40 2.14 -1.31
N GLU A 439 12.61 0.84 -1.06
CA GLU A 439 12.00 0.16 0.10
C GLU A 439 12.46 0.75 1.44
N ILE A 440 13.74 1.14 1.54
CA ILE A 440 14.22 1.87 2.73
C ILE A 440 13.50 3.21 2.88
N GLY A 441 13.18 3.91 1.80
CA GLY A 441 12.38 5.14 1.81
C GLY A 441 11.06 4.95 2.57
N HIS A 442 10.36 3.85 2.32
CA HIS A 442 9.12 3.52 3.07
C HIS A 442 9.39 3.30 4.55
N THR A 443 10.47 2.61 4.91
CA THR A 443 10.80 2.32 6.31
C THR A 443 11.23 3.54 7.13
N ILE A 444 11.52 4.65 6.47
CA ILE A 444 11.81 5.95 7.10
C ILE A 444 10.66 6.95 6.95
N GLY A 445 9.49 6.48 6.51
CA GLY A 445 8.24 7.20 6.53
C GLY A 445 7.75 7.77 5.20
N LEU A 446 8.50 7.65 4.10
CA LEU A 446 8.12 8.26 2.81
C LEU A 446 7.01 7.46 2.12
N MET A 447 6.02 8.17 1.59
CA MET A 447 5.01 7.66 0.66
C MET A 447 5.51 7.71 -0.78
N HIS A 448 4.83 7.00 -1.69
CA HIS A 448 5.05 7.18 -3.12
C HIS A 448 4.78 8.62 -3.56
N ASN A 449 5.65 9.17 -4.40
CA ASN A 449 5.48 10.47 -5.04
C ASN A 449 5.35 10.31 -6.55
N MET A 450 4.14 9.98 -7.04
CA MET A 450 3.87 9.71 -8.45
C MET A 450 3.83 10.98 -9.33
N GLY A 451 3.79 12.17 -8.72
CA GLY A 451 3.87 13.44 -9.45
C GLY A 451 5.30 13.91 -9.72
N ALA A 452 6.31 13.24 -9.16
CA ALA A 452 7.69 13.73 -9.24
C ALA A 452 8.23 13.74 -10.68
N SER A 453 8.06 12.65 -11.45
CA SER A 453 8.55 12.53 -12.84
C SER A 453 7.90 13.53 -13.79
N TYR A 454 6.70 14.02 -13.50
CA TYR A 454 6.03 15.06 -14.27
C TYR A 454 6.76 16.40 -14.26
N SER A 455 7.66 16.64 -13.31
CA SER A 455 8.48 17.86 -13.26
C SER A 455 9.54 17.96 -14.38
N PHE A 456 9.87 16.86 -15.04
CA PHE A 456 10.91 16.81 -16.06
C PHE A 456 10.34 16.93 -17.48
N THR A 457 11.09 17.59 -18.38
CA THR A 457 10.77 17.64 -19.82
C THR A 457 11.44 16.48 -20.56
N ILE A 458 11.01 16.24 -21.80
CA ILE A 458 11.68 15.30 -22.70
C ILE A 458 13.15 15.69 -22.91
N GLU A 459 13.41 16.99 -23.03
CA GLU A 459 14.75 17.55 -23.21
C GLU A 459 15.64 17.25 -22.01
N ASN A 460 15.12 17.43 -20.78
CA ASN A 460 15.80 17.06 -19.53
C ASN A 460 16.20 15.59 -19.52
N LEU A 461 15.27 14.69 -19.86
CA LEU A 461 15.49 13.24 -19.85
C LEU A 461 16.48 12.75 -20.92
N ARG A 462 16.79 13.59 -21.91
CA ARG A 462 17.77 13.32 -22.97
C ARG A 462 19.02 14.15 -22.87
N ASP A 463 19.15 14.98 -21.85
CA ASP A 463 20.34 15.75 -21.56
C ASP A 463 21.31 14.98 -20.66
N PRO A 464 22.57 14.73 -21.07
CA PRO A 464 23.56 14.01 -20.30
C PRO A 464 23.86 14.68 -18.95
N GLN A 465 24.03 16.00 -18.89
CA GLN A 465 24.38 16.70 -17.65
C GLN A 465 23.24 16.67 -16.66
N PHE A 466 22.02 16.88 -17.16
CA PHE A 466 20.82 16.85 -16.34
C PHE A 466 20.58 15.44 -15.77
N THR A 467 20.59 14.41 -16.60
CA THR A 467 20.30 13.03 -16.18
C THR A 467 21.40 12.45 -15.28
N GLN A 468 22.66 12.82 -15.45
CA GLN A 468 23.72 12.43 -14.52
C GLN A 468 23.49 13.00 -13.11
N LYS A 469 22.90 14.20 -13.02
CA LYS A 469 22.61 14.87 -11.75
C LYS A 469 21.32 14.40 -11.09
N TYR A 470 20.25 14.28 -11.87
CA TYR A 470 18.89 14.09 -11.34
C TYR A 470 18.28 12.73 -11.69
N GLY A 471 18.90 11.92 -12.56
CA GLY A 471 18.32 10.66 -13.02
C GLY A 471 17.05 10.85 -13.84
N THR A 472 16.08 9.99 -13.62
CA THR A 472 14.77 9.98 -14.31
C THR A 472 13.70 10.79 -13.59
N THR A 473 13.90 11.13 -12.32
CA THR A 473 12.89 11.71 -11.43
C THR A 473 13.54 12.42 -10.24
N PRO A 474 12.95 13.47 -9.66
CA PRO A 474 13.44 14.09 -8.44
C PRO A 474 13.14 13.30 -7.16
N SER A 475 12.38 12.19 -7.23
CA SER A 475 12.07 11.34 -6.10
C SER A 475 12.29 9.87 -6.42
N ILE A 476 13.07 9.15 -5.58
CA ILE A 476 13.22 7.70 -5.70
C ILE A 476 11.93 6.96 -5.31
N MET A 477 11.00 7.64 -4.64
CA MET A 477 9.69 7.10 -4.27
C MET A 477 8.67 7.16 -5.42
N ASP A 478 9.07 7.64 -6.59
CA ASP A 478 8.35 7.54 -7.85
C ASP A 478 8.67 6.21 -8.55
N TYR A 479 7.75 5.71 -9.34
CA TYR A 479 8.00 4.53 -10.19
C TYR A 479 8.61 4.87 -11.55
N ALA A 480 9.32 5.98 -11.65
CA ALA A 480 10.11 6.41 -12.81
C ALA A 480 11.39 5.56 -12.96
N ARG A 481 11.24 4.27 -13.16
CA ARG A 481 12.24 3.20 -12.94
C ARG A 481 13.43 3.27 -13.90
N ASN A 482 13.18 3.48 -15.20
CA ASN A 482 14.23 3.58 -16.20
C ASN A 482 13.83 4.60 -17.26
N ASN A 483 14.84 5.22 -17.91
CA ASN A 483 14.63 6.23 -18.91
C ASN A 483 14.19 5.64 -20.25
N PHE A 484 12.93 5.30 -20.37
CA PHE A 484 12.36 4.79 -21.63
C PHE A 484 12.19 5.87 -22.73
N VAL A 485 12.39 7.15 -22.37
CA VAL A 485 12.37 8.28 -23.32
C VAL A 485 13.68 8.36 -24.11
N ALA A 486 14.79 7.90 -23.54
CA ALA A 486 16.07 7.85 -24.22
C ALA A 486 15.99 7.10 -25.56
N GLN A 487 16.70 7.55 -26.56
CA GLN A 487 16.70 7.00 -27.91
C GLN A 487 18.10 6.42 -28.25
N PRO A 488 18.21 5.51 -29.22
CA PRO A 488 19.52 5.02 -29.69
C PRO A 488 20.51 6.16 -29.94
N GLY A 489 21.70 6.05 -29.35
CA GLY A 489 22.75 7.10 -29.36
C GLY A 489 22.75 8.01 -28.12
N ASP A 490 21.71 7.99 -27.28
CA ASP A 490 21.67 8.82 -26.07
C ASP A 490 22.59 8.26 -24.96
N LEU A 491 22.70 6.93 -24.81
CA LEU A 491 23.62 6.31 -23.87
C LEU A 491 25.08 6.67 -24.19
N GLU A 492 25.47 6.62 -25.46
CA GLU A 492 26.83 6.95 -25.94
C GLU A 492 27.16 8.42 -25.72
N ARG A 493 26.14 9.30 -25.67
CA ARG A 493 26.29 10.70 -25.29
C ARG A 493 26.41 10.94 -23.79
N GLY A 494 26.21 9.90 -22.99
CA GLY A 494 26.27 9.97 -21.53
C GLY A 494 24.93 10.20 -20.83
N VAL A 495 23.79 10.03 -21.50
CA VAL A 495 22.46 10.07 -20.86
C VAL A 495 22.32 8.92 -19.87
N ARG A 496 21.98 9.24 -18.64
CA ARG A 496 21.72 8.24 -17.60
C ARG A 496 20.35 7.57 -17.83
N LEU A 497 20.32 6.24 -17.72
CA LEU A 497 19.12 5.44 -17.96
C LEU A 497 18.41 4.97 -16.68
N THR A 498 18.93 5.35 -15.51
CA THR A 498 18.45 4.91 -14.20
C THR A 498 18.00 6.09 -13.34
N PRO A 499 17.17 5.86 -12.31
CA PRO A 499 16.83 6.87 -11.32
C PRO A 499 18.05 7.45 -10.59
N PRO A 500 17.91 8.55 -9.85
CA PRO A 500 18.96 9.07 -8.97
C PRO A 500 19.33 8.04 -7.89
N ILE A 501 20.39 8.31 -7.14
CA ILE A 501 20.69 7.55 -5.92
C ILE A 501 19.62 7.86 -4.86
N ILE A 502 19.47 9.13 -4.51
CA ILE A 502 18.38 9.72 -3.71
C ILE A 502 17.96 11.00 -4.41
N GLY A 503 16.67 11.24 -4.55
CA GLY A 503 16.15 12.41 -5.27
C GLY A 503 16.19 13.69 -4.43
N VAL A 504 16.14 14.83 -5.10
CA VAL A 504 16.12 16.14 -4.41
C VAL A 504 14.84 16.35 -3.58
N TYR A 505 13.72 15.80 -4.06
CA TYR A 505 12.48 15.77 -3.28
C TYR A 505 12.63 14.92 -2.02
N ASP A 506 13.24 13.76 -2.12
CA ASP A 506 13.41 12.84 -0.98
C ASP A 506 14.25 13.50 0.13
N ILE A 507 15.34 14.19 -0.26
CA ILE A 507 16.16 14.96 0.67
C ILE A 507 15.32 16.05 1.35
N HIS A 508 14.48 16.76 0.60
CA HIS A 508 13.58 17.78 1.14
C HIS A 508 12.55 17.16 2.11
N ALA A 509 11.92 16.06 1.75
CA ALA A 509 10.91 15.41 2.58
C ALA A 509 11.51 14.89 3.89
N ILE A 510 12.70 14.27 3.85
CA ILE A 510 13.41 13.83 5.07
C ILE A 510 13.85 15.03 5.91
N ASN A 511 14.37 16.09 5.29
CA ASN A 511 14.69 17.32 6.02
C ASN A 511 13.44 17.86 6.74
N TRP A 512 12.32 17.96 6.06
CA TRP A 512 11.05 18.41 6.63
C TRP A 512 10.55 17.49 7.75
N ALA A 513 10.65 16.18 7.60
CA ALA A 513 10.17 15.20 8.58
C ALA A 513 11.05 15.12 9.84
N TYR A 514 12.37 15.26 9.71
CA TYR A 514 13.33 14.91 10.77
C TYR A 514 14.08 16.09 11.38
N ARG A 515 14.25 17.20 10.64
CA ARG A 515 14.92 18.39 11.19
C ARG A 515 14.15 18.94 12.39
N LEU A 516 14.84 19.16 13.50
CA LEU A 516 14.23 19.72 14.69
C LEU A 516 13.90 21.20 14.50
N VAL A 517 12.75 21.63 15.00
CA VAL A 517 12.35 23.05 15.03
C VAL A 517 12.80 23.64 16.36
N PRO A 518 13.76 24.59 16.35
CA PRO A 518 14.27 25.20 17.56
C PRO A 518 13.17 25.88 18.38
N GLY A 519 13.18 25.63 19.70
CA GLY A 519 12.25 26.27 20.64
C GLY A 519 10.83 25.69 20.68
N ALA A 520 10.39 24.96 19.67
CA ALA A 520 9.06 24.36 19.64
C ALA A 520 8.94 23.23 20.67
N LYS A 521 7.85 23.25 21.45
CA LYS A 521 7.53 22.25 22.49
C LYS A 521 6.38 21.34 22.08
N THR A 522 5.49 21.83 21.24
CA THR A 522 4.31 21.11 20.74
C THR A 522 4.34 20.98 19.21
N ALA A 523 3.50 20.12 18.68
CA ALA A 523 3.36 19.94 17.24
C ALA A 523 2.79 21.19 16.54
N GLU A 524 1.92 21.93 17.22
CA GLU A 524 1.33 23.18 16.75
C GLU A 524 2.36 24.29 16.64
N GLU A 525 3.30 24.36 17.59
CA GLU A 525 4.40 25.34 17.57
C GLU A 525 5.40 25.10 16.42
N GLU A 526 5.51 23.86 15.91
CA GLU A 526 6.34 23.55 14.73
C GLU A 526 5.73 24.07 13.41
N LYS A 527 4.40 24.18 13.34
CA LYS A 527 3.64 24.45 12.12
C LYS A 527 4.11 25.67 11.30
N PRO A 528 4.34 26.85 11.90
CA PRO A 528 4.79 28.01 11.11
C PRO A 528 6.13 27.80 10.42
N THR A 529 7.09 27.15 11.10
CA THR A 529 8.41 26.84 10.55
C THR A 529 8.32 25.79 9.45
N LEU A 530 7.55 24.72 9.67
CA LEU A 530 7.34 23.67 8.68
C LEU A 530 6.67 24.22 7.40
N ASN A 531 5.70 25.12 7.56
CA ASN A 531 5.08 25.79 6.42
C ASN A 531 6.08 26.68 5.67
N ALA A 532 6.96 27.40 6.37
CA ALA A 532 8.00 28.21 5.75
C ALA A 532 8.93 27.37 4.89
N TRP A 533 9.37 26.20 5.37
CA TRP A 533 10.25 25.30 4.60
C TRP A 533 9.59 24.76 3.32
N ILE A 534 8.28 24.52 3.34
CA ILE A 534 7.53 24.15 2.11
C ILE A 534 7.44 25.35 1.17
N ALA A 535 7.10 26.55 1.72
CA ALA A 535 6.94 27.75 0.92
C ALA A 535 8.21 28.18 0.19
N GLU A 536 9.40 27.90 0.74
CA GLU A 536 10.69 28.15 0.07
C GLU A 536 10.86 27.37 -1.24
N LYS A 537 10.10 26.28 -1.42
CA LYS A 537 10.23 25.36 -2.57
C LYS A 537 9.02 25.38 -3.50
N LYS A 538 7.97 26.14 -3.20
CA LYS A 538 6.67 26.10 -3.88
C LYS A 538 6.71 26.36 -5.39
N ASP A 539 7.69 27.13 -5.86
CA ASP A 539 7.81 27.53 -7.27
C ASP A 539 8.69 26.58 -8.11
N ASP A 540 9.29 25.56 -7.48
CA ASP A 540 10.10 24.55 -8.16
C ASP A 540 9.32 23.23 -8.23
N PRO A 541 8.89 22.78 -9.44
CA PRO A 541 8.09 21.59 -9.61
C PRO A 541 8.79 20.31 -9.12
N MET A 542 10.12 20.30 -8.99
CA MET A 542 10.86 19.15 -8.46
C MET A 542 10.56 18.85 -6.99
N PHE A 543 9.90 19.77 -6.27
CA PHE A 543 9.50 19.58 -4.87
C PHE A 543 8.00 19.38 -4.68
N THR A 544 7.26 19.15 -5.76
CA THR A 544 5.84 18.82 -5.70
C THR A 544 5.63 17.38 -5.25
N PHE A 545 4.60 17.17 -4.42
CA PHE A 545 4.13 15.85 -4.02
C PHE A 545 2.83 15.52 -4.74
N GLY A 546 2.82 14.38 -5.45
CA GLY A 546 1.63 13.78 -6.04
C GLY A 546 1.43 12.37 -5.51
N ALA A 547 0.37 12.13 -4.75
CA ALA A 547 0.08 10.84 -4.16
C ALA A 547 -0.37 9.82 -5.22
N GLN A 548 -0.05 8.54 -4.99
CA GLN A 548 -0.53 7.44 -5.84
C GLN A 548 -2.05 7.42 -5.89
N GLN A 549 -2.61 7.40 -7.09
CA GLN A 549 -4.04 7.30 -7.33
C GLN A 549 -4.43 5.82 -7.51
N PHE A 550 -5.45 5.37 -6.80
CA PHE A 550 -5.96 4.00 -6.84
C PHE A 550 -7.48 3.96 -6.63
N PRO A 551 -8.29 3.13 -7.28
CA PRO A 551 -7.91 2.09 -8.25
C PRO A 551 -7.71 2.59 -9.69
N TYR A 552 -7.94 3.85 -9.99
CA TYR A 552 -7.74 4.44 -11.33
C TYR A 552 -7.26 5.89 -11.26
N THR A 553 -6.62 6.37 -12.30
CA THR A 553 -6.05 7.70 -12.40
C THR A 553 -7.07 8.69 -12.97
N ILE A 554 -7.20 9.85 -12.35
CA ILE A 554 -8.03 10.99 -12.79
C ILE A 554 -7.14 12.20 -13.11
N ASP A 555 -6.14 12.46 -12.27
CA ASP A 555 -5.13 13.49 -12.49
C ASP A 555 -4.01 12.94 -13.37
N PRO A 556 -3.84 13.44 -14.60
CA PRO A 556 -2.77 12.97 -15.47
C PRO A 556 -1.38 13.45 -15.07
N THR A 557 -1.23 14.26 -14.02
CA THR A 557 0.07 14.75 -13.55
C THR A 557 0.70 13.87 -12.47
N ASP A 558 -0.10 12.97 -11.88
CA ASP A 558 0.29 12.07 -10.78
C ASP A 558 0.08 10.61 -11.19
N GLN A 559 0.82 10.14 -12.18
CA GLN A 559 0.65 8.79 -12.74
C GLN A 559 1.75 7.85 -12.30
N THR A 560 1.42 6.56 -12.23
CA THR A 560 2.38 5.51 -11.93
C THR A 560 3.17 5.14 -13.18
N GLU A 561 4.49 5.09 -13.09
CA GLU A 561 5.42 4.65 -14.14
C GLU A 561 5.47 5.56 -15.40
N ASP A 562 5.03 6.79 -15.29
CA ASP A 562 5.18 7.77 -16.34
C ASP A 562 6.56 8.47 -16.28
N LEU A 563 6.88 9.19 -17.32
CA LEU A 563 8.02 10.10 -17.42
C LEU A 563 7.61 11.34 -18.20
N SER A 564 8.10 12.49 -17.74
CA SER A 564 7.94 13.78 -18.42
C SER A 564 6.55 14.40 -18.30
N ASN A 565 6.49 15.70 -18.44
CA ASN A 565 5.24 16.48 -18.55
C ASN A 565 4.58 16.42 -19.95
N ASP A 566 5.16 15.70 -20.91
CA ASP A 566 4.58 15.40 -22.21
C ASP A 566 4.48 13.90 -22.46
N HIS A 567 3.46 13.28 -21.85
CA HIS A 567 3.20 11.84 -21.98
C HIS A 567 2.97 11.38 -23.42
N PHE A 568 2.52 12.27 -24.29
CA PHE A 568 2.31 11.93 -25.71
C PHE A 568 3.64 11.66 -26.40
N ARG A 569 4.61 12.59 -26.25
CA ARG A 569 5.96 12.42 -26.81
C ARG A 569 6.70 11.29 -26.12
N ALA A 570 6.61 11.20 -24.79
CA ALA A 570 7.22 10.12 -24.03
C ALA A 570 6.69 8.75 -24.50
N GLY A 571 5.39 8.61 -24.68
CA GLY A 571 4.75 7.40 -25.20
C GLY A 571 5.20 7.08 -26.63
N ASP A 572 5.22 8.06 -27.54
CA ASP A 572 5.66 7.86 -28.93
C ASP A 572 7.14 7.42 -29.00
N MET A 573 8.02 8.02 -28.19
CA MET A 573 9.44 7.66 -28.11
C MET A 573 9.65 6.25 -27.55
N SER A 574 8.95 5.91 -26.48
CA SER A 574 9.01 4.56 -25.93
C SER A 574 8.44 3.51 -26.88
N ILE A 575 7.30 3.77 -27.52
CA ILE A 575 6.72 2.86 -28.53
C ILE A 575 7.70 2.65 -29.69
N SER A 576 8.46 3.66 -30.08
CA SER A 576 9.53 3.51 -31.08
C SER A 576 10.61 2.53 -30.59
N ASN A 577 11.00 2.64 -29.32
CA ASN A 577 11.96 1.71 -28.68
C ASN A 577 11.37 0.28 -28.57
N LEU A 578 10.10 0.14 -28.17
CA LEU A 578 9.43 -1.16 -28.10
C LEU A 578 9.37 -1.88 -29.45
N LYS A 579 9.18 -1.15 -30.55
CA LYS A 579 9.24 -1.72 -31.92
C LYS A 579 10.63 -2.26 -32.25
N ILE A 580 11.71 -1.61 -31.80
CA ILE A 580 13.08 -2.11 -31.95
C ILE A 580 13.27 -3.40 -31.14
N ILE A 581 12.76 -3.43 -29.91
CA ILE A 581 12.85 -4.59 -29.02
C ILE A 581 12.04 -5.75 -29.62
N ALA A 582 10.79 -5.53 -30.01
CA ALA A 582 9.92 -6.55 -30.61
C ALA A 582 10.58 -7.24 -31.82
N LYS A 583 11.27 -6.45 -32.67
CA LYS A 583 11.96 -6.97 -33.86
C LYS A 583 13.19 -7.82 -33.55
N ASN A 584 13.83 -7.62 -32.40
CA ASN A 584 15.13 -8.20 -32.10
C ASN A 584 15.11 -9.17 -30.90
N MET A 585 14.06 -9.20 -30.10
CA MET A 585 14.06 -9.92 -28.82
C MET A 585 14.23 -11.44 -28.99
N ASP A 586 13.75 -12.05 -30.07
CA ASP A 586 13.93 -13.46 -30.33
C ASP A 586 15.41 -13.83 -30.60
N LYS A 587 16.18 -12.87 -31.14
CA LYS A 587 17.61 -13.00 -31.32
C LYS A 587 18.39 -12.73 -30.02
N TRP A 588 17.94 -11.76 -29.23
CA TRP A 588 18.59 -11.36 -27.97
C TRP A 588 18.39 -12.36 -26.85
N LEU A 589 17.24 -13.05 -26.85
CA LEU A 589 16.87 -14.07 -25.87
C LEU A 589 17.03 -15.51 -26.40
N LEU A 590 17.79 -15.69 -27.49
CA LEU A 590 17.97 -17.00 -28.08
C LEU A 590 18.81 -17.91 -27.17
N GLU A 591 18.16 -18.95 -26.66
CA GLU A 591 18.78 -20.06 -26.00
C GLU A 591 18.58 -21.34 -26.84
N LYS A 592 19.68 -21.94 -27.30
CA LYS A 592 19.60 -23.12 -28.16
C LYS A 592 18.96 -24.27 -27.42
N GLU A 593 18.07 -25.00 -28.12
CA GLU A 593 17.32 -26.17 -27.62
C GLU A 593 16.31 -25.88 -26.51
N ALA A 594 16.21 -24.62 -26.01
CA ALA A 594 15.13 -24.21 -25.09
C ALA A 594 13.79 -24.03 -25.81
N ARG A 595 12.69 -24.16 -25.09
CA ARG A 595 11.35 -23.74 -25.55
C ARG A 595 11.28 -22.22 -25.60
N TYR A 596 10.24 -21.70 -26.26
CA TYR A 596 10.01 -20.26 -26.37
C TYR A 596 9.25 -19.65 -25.17
N ASP A 597 9.33 -20.27 -23.99
CA ASP A 597 8.57 -19.82 -22.80
C ASP A 597 9.07 -18.44 -22.35
N ASP A 598 10.39 -18.24 -22.22
CA ASP A 598 10.97 -16.94 -21.84
C ASP A 598 10.66 -15.84 -22.87
N LEU A 599 10.67 -16.21 -24.16
CA LEU A 599 10.30 -15.27 -25.22
C LEU A 599 8.80 -14.89 -25.16
N ARG A 600 7.94 -15.85 -24.82
CA ARG A 600 6.51 -15.62 -24.57
C ARG A 600 6.30 -14.66 -23.40
N ASP A 601 6.97 -14.93 -22.30
CA ASP A 601 6.87 -14.09 -21.08
C ASP A 601 7.38 -12.68 -21.35
N MET A 602 8.51 -12.53 -22.03
CA MET A 602 9.03 -11.22 -22.40
C MET A 602 8.11 -10.47 -23.38
N HIS A 603 7.41 -11.17 -24.27
CA HIS A 603 6.38 -10.56 -25.11
C HIS A 603 5.21 -10.05 -24.26
N GLY A 604 4.84 -10.79 -23.20
CA GLY A 604 3.89 -10.32 -22.19
C GLY A 604 4.35 -9.01 -21.54
N GLN A 605 5.62 -8.93 -21.14
CA GLN A 605 6.20 -7.70 -20.58
C GLN A 605 6.22 -6.53 -21.56
N LEU A 606 6.51 -6.80 -22.81
CA LEU A 606 6.45 -5.78 -23.88
C LEU A 606 5.02 -5.26 -24.10
N MET A 607 4.02 -6.15 -24.05
CA MET A 607 2.60 -5.75 -24.08
C MET A 607 2.22 -4.93 -22.87
N SER A 608 2.68 -5.30 -21.67
CA SER A 608 2.45 -4.56 -20.43
C SER A 608 3.02 -3.17 -20.50
N GLN A 609 4.27 -3.03 -20.98
CA GLN A 609 4.91 -1.72 -21.13
C GLN A 609 4.18 -0.85 -22.17
N TYR A 610 3.73 -1.42 -23.29
CA TYR A 610 2.91 -0.71 -24.27
C TYR A 610 1.58 -0.23 -23.64
N TYR A 611 0.90 -1.10 -22.90
CA TYR A 611 -0.35 -0.74 -22.23
C TYR A 611 -0.16 0.39 -21.21
N ARG A 612 0.95 0.43 -20.47
CA ARG A 612 1.29 1.56 -19.57
C ARG A 612 1.31 2.88 -20.31
N HIS A 613 1.98 2.96 -21.47
CA HIS A 613 2.00 4.20 -22.26
C HIS A 613 0.62 4.59 -22.78
N VAL A 614 -0.21 3.62 -23.15
CA VAL A 614 -1.60 3.87 -23.51
C VAL A 614 -2.39 4.37 -22.29
N SER A 615 -2.21 3.76 -21.13
CA SER A 615 -2.91 4.14 -19.89
C SER A 615 -2.52 5.53 -19.39
N HIS A 616 -1.30 6.02 -19.67
CA HIS A 616 -0.90 7.39 -19.35
C HIS A 616 -1.65 8.46 -20.17
N ILE A 617 -2.23 8.09 -21.32
CA ILE A 617 -2.99 9.02 -22.15
C ILE A 617 -4.49 8.99 -21.83
N MET A 618 -5.01 7.86 -21.34
CA MET A 618 -6.45 7.72 -21.01
C MET A 618 -6.96 8.76 -20.03
N PRO A 619 -6.24 9.13 -18.93
CA PRO A 619 -6.70 10.09 -17.95
C PRO A 619 -6.86 11.52 -18.49
N TYR A 620 -6.29 11.85 -19.64
CA TYR A 620 -6.54 13.15 -20.25
C TYR A 620 -7.99 13.33 -20.69
N ILE A 621 -8.73 12.22 -20.96
CA ILE A 621 -10.16 12.26 -21.32
C ILE A 621 -10.98 12.49 -20.05
N GLY A 622 -11.52 13.70 -19.92
CA GLY A 622 -12.21 14.13 -18.70
C GLY A 622 -11.30 14.18 -17.47
N GLY A 623 -10.01 14.42 -17.67
CA GLY A 623 -9.05 14.54 -16.59
C GLY A 623 -9.18 15.81 -15.78
N VAL A 624 -8.68 15.77 -14.54
CA VAL A 624 -8.68 16.88 -13.60
C VAL A 624 -7.32 16.95 -12.90
N GLU A 625 -6.62 18.05 -13.06
CA GLU A 625 -5.41 18.35 -12.29
C GLU A 625 -5.80 18.85 -10.89
N HIS A 626 -5.17 18.35 -9.84
CA HIS A 626 -5.44 18.69 -8.44
C HIS A 626 -4.30 19.53 -7.85
N PHE A 627 -4.63 20.53 -7.05
CA PHE A 627 -3.68 21.42 -6.38
C PHE A 627 -4.00 21.53 -4.89
N GLU A 628 -3.01 21.27 -4.05
CA GLU A 628 -3.09 21.55 -2.61
C GLU A 628 -2.92 23.06 -2.37
N ILE A 629 -4.03 23.72 -2.05
CA ILE A 629 -4.06 25.15 -1.77
C ILE A 629 -4.29 25.45 -0.30
N ARG A 630 -3.86 26.62 0.15
CA ARG A 630 -4.07 27.11 1.52
C ARG A 630 -4.84 28.42 1.51
N GLN A 631 -5.60 28.67 2.57
CA GLN A 631 -6.28 29.96 2.75
C GLN A 631 -5.26 31.10 2.80
N GLY A 632 -5.51 32.17 2.05
CA GLY A 632 -4.61 33.32 1.94
C GLY A 632 -3.56 33.23 0.83
N GLU A 633 -3.49 32.13 0.08
CA GLU A 633 -2.71 32.05 -1.14
C GLU A 633 -3.42 32.78 -2.31
N GLU A 634 -2.61 33.30 -3.28
CA GLU A 634 -3.16 33.95 -4.47
C GLU A 634 -3.93 32.97 -5.36
N ASN A 635 -3.41 31.73 -5.49
CA ASN A 635 -4.11 30.68 -6.22
C ASN A 635 -5.22 30.08 -5.34
N THR A 636 -6.45 30.21 -5.79
CA THR A 636 -7.64 29.68 -5.11
C THR A 636 -8.26 28.48 -5.82
N LEU A 637 -7.65 28.00 -6.91
CA LEU A 637 -8.14 26.85 -7.66
C LEU A 637 -7.53 25.56 -7.11
N SER A 638 -8.33 24.74 -6.43
CA SER A 638 -7.93 23.40 -5.99
C SER A 638 -7.95 22.36 -7.10
N ARG A 639 -8.57 22.67 -8.26
CA ARG A 639 -8.66 21.77 -9.40
C ARG A 639 -8.76 22.54 -10.71
N ARG A 640 -8.23 21.92 -11.77
CA ARG A 640 -8.29 22.43 -13.13
C ARG A 640 -8.64 21.32 -14.09
N PHE A 641 -9.71 21.48 -14.87
CA PHE A 641 -10.10 20.49 -15.87
C PHE A 641 -9.15 20.56 -17.07
N ILE A 642 -8.88 19.39 -17.65
CA ILE A 642 -8.03 19.30 -18.85
C ILE A 642 -8.69 20.01 -20.02
N THR A 643 -7.91 20.82 -20.74
CA THR A 643 -8.39 21.63 -21.85
C THR A 643 -8.87 20.77 -23.03
N LYS A 644 -9.79 21.33 -23.80
CA LYS A 644 -10.31 20.73 -25.05
C LYS A 644 -9.18 20.25 -25.98
N ASP A 645 -8.14 21.06 -26.16
CA ASP A 645 -7.05 20.72 -27.08
C ASP A 645 -6.22 19.53 -26.61
N LYS A 646 -5.92 19.42 -25.29
CA LYS A 646 -5.25 18.26 -24.72
C LYS A 646 -6.12 17.01 -24.83
N GLN A 647 -7.42 17.10 -24.57
CA GLN A 647 -8.35 15.98 -24.69
C GLN A 647 -8.53 15.53 -26.15
N ARG A 648 -8.59 16.46 -27.09
CA ARG A 648 -8.62 16.17 -28.54
C ARG A 648 -7.33 15.46 -28.99
N LYS A 649 -6.17 15.90 -28.51
CA LYS A 649 -4.88 15.24 -28.76
C LYS A 649 -4.92 13.80 -28.22
N ALA A 650 -5.44 13.58 -27.02
CA ALA A 650 -5.57 12.26 -26.40
C ALA A 650 -6.52 11.34 -27.22
N MET A 651 -7.71 11.84 -27.57
CA MET A 651 -8.67 11.11 -28.41
C MET A 651 -8.02 10.61 -29.72
N ASN A 652 -7.35 11.51 -30.43
CA ASN A 652 -6.73 11.21 -31.72
C ASN A 652 -5.55 10.24 -31.55
N TRP A 653 -4.73 10.42 -30.49
CA TRP A 653 -3.62 9.54 -30.19
C TRP A 653 -4.08 8.11 -29.89
N LEU A 654 -5.09 7.94 -29.00
CA LEU A 654 -5.66 6.64 -28.64
C LEU A 654 -6.27 5.94 -29.86
N LEU A 655 -7.02 6.65 -30.71
CA LEU A 655 -7.59 6.08 -31.94
C LEU A 655 -6.51 5.70 -32.97
N ASN A 656 -5.42 6.48 -33.05
CA ASN A 656 -4.29 6.13 -33.91
C ASN A 656 -3.59 4.87 -33.41
N GLN A 657 -3.33 4.77 -32.11
CA GLN A 657 -2.77 3.55 -31.51
C GLN A 657 -3.70 2.34 -31.74
N ALA A 658 -5.01 2.46 -31.49
CA ALA A 658 -5.98 1.39 -31.71
C ALA A 658 -6.00 0.86 -33.15
N ARG A 659 -5.64 1.71 -34.15
CA ARG A 659 -5.55 1.34 -35.58
C ARG A 659 -4.24 0.67 -35.96
N THR A 660 -3.13 0.95 -35.22
CA THR A 660 -1.77 0.65 -35.72
C THR A 660 -0.99 -0.38 -34.87
N TYR A 661 -1.31 -0.55 -33.59
CA TYR A 661 -0.50 -1.35 -32.67
C TYR A 661 -0.32 -2.81 -33.11
N ARG A 662 -1.34 -3.44 -33.71
CA ARG A 662 -1.31 -4.85 -34.12
C ARG A 662 -0.23 -5.15 -35.17
N GLN A 663 0.14 -4.17 -35.99
CA GLN A 663 1.12 -4.34 -37.09
C GLN A 663 2.50 -4.75 -36.59
N TRP A 664 2.83 -4.45 -35.31
CA TRP A 664 4.14 -4.75 -34.74
C TRP A 664 4.07 -5.56 -33.43
N LEU A 665 2.94 -5.51 -32.72
CA LEU A 665 2.77 -6.17 -31.42
C LEU A 665 2.10 -7.55 -31.55
N ALA A 666 1.39 -7.80 -32.63
CA ALA A 666 0.62 -9.02 -32.86
C ALA A 666 0.95 -9.65 -34.24
N GLU A 667 2.22 -9.70 -34.59
CA GLU A 667 2.64 -10.32 -35.85
C GLU A 667 2.31 -11.83 -35.82
N PRO A 668 1.54 -12.35 -36.80
CA PRO A 668 1.07 -13.73 -36.77
C PRO A 668 2.18 -14.77 -36.70
N ALA A 669 3.29 -14.56 -37.40
CA ALA A 669 4.43 -15.50 -37.40
C ALA A 669 5.09 -15.56 -36.01
N PHE A 670 5.21 -14.42 -35.33
CA PHE A 670 5.74 -14.35 -33.97
C PHE A 670 4.79 -15.01 -32.97
N LEU A 671 3.50 -14.68 -33.00
CA LEU A 671 2.48 -15.28 -32.11
C LEU A 671 2.42 -16.81 -32.26
N ASN A 672 2.52 -17.32 -33.50
CA ASN A 672 2.58 -18.75 -33.76
C ASN A 672 3.83 -19.39 -33.13
N LYS A 673 5.00 -18.72 -33.22
CA LYS A 673 6.27 -19.19 -32.61
C LYS A 673 6.15 -19.35 -31.10
N VAL A 674 5.53 -18.40 -30.40
CA VAL A 674 5.36 -18.39 -28.94
C VAL A 674 4.07 -19.05 -28.46
N GLU A 675 3.35 -19.75 -29.35
CA GLU A 675 2.11 -20.48 -29.05
C GLU A 675 1.03 -19.58 -28.39
N GLN A 676 0.90 -18.34 -28.88
CA GLN A 676 -0.11 -17.37 -28.42
C GLN A 676 -1.14 -17.09 -29.50
N ASN A 677 -2.36 -16.73 -29.07
CA ASN A 677 -3.39 -16.16 -29.92
C ASN A 677 -3.47 -14.65 -29.76
N SER A 678 -4.27 -13.97 -30.61
CA SER A 678 -4.42 -12.51 -30.57
C SER A 678 -5.34 -12.00 -29.45
N GLY A 679 -5.93 -12.87 -28.63
CA GLY A 679 -6.99 -12.49 -27.70
C GLY A 679 -6.60 -11.37 -26.72
N MET A 680 -5.40 -11.44 -26.13
CA MET A 680 -4.91 -10.42 -25.24
C MET A 680 -4.60 -9.11 -25.97
N THR A 681 -3.98 -9.17 -27.14
CA THR A 681 -3.74 -7.99 -27.97
C THR A 681 -5.04 -7.36 -28.45
N ASP A 682 -6.10 -8.14 -28.70
CA ASP A 682 -7.42 -7.63 -29.07
C ASP A 682 -8.04 -6.80 -27.94
N LEU A 683 -7.84 -7.20 -26.70
CA LEU A 683 -8.32 -6.45 -25.53
C LEU A 683 -7.63 -5.08 -25.39
N LEU A 684 -6.35 -4.94 -25.77
CA LEU A 684 -5.65 -3.64 -25.76
C LEU A 684 -6.37 -2.63 -26.68
N GLY A 685 -6.77 -3.05 -27.86
CA GLY A 685 -7.54 -2.18 -28.78
C GLY A 685 -8.90 -1.79 -28.22
N LYS A 686 -9.59 -2.74 -27.58
CA LYS A 686 -10.87 -2.47 -26.92
C LYS A 686 -10.72 -1.50 -25.75
N ALA A 687 -9.65 -1.60 -24.96
CA ALA A 687 -9.37 -0.70 -23.85
C ALA A 687 -9.25 0.76 -24.29
N MET A 688 -8.49 1.02 -25.38
CA MET A 688 -8.32 2.38 -25.93
C MET A 688 -9.66 3.00 -26.36
N VAL A 689 -10.51 2.22 -27.00
CA VAL A 689 -11.84 2.70 -27.44
C VAL A 689 -12.78 2.87 -26.25
N ALA A 690 -12.77 1.94 -25.29
CA ALA A 690 -13.62 2.00 -24.10
C ALA A 690 -13.32 3.22 -23.24
N ALA A 691 -12.06 3.61 -23.12
CA ALA A 691 -11.65 4.81 -22.40
C ALA A 691 -12.32 6.09 -22.92
N LEU A 692 -12.54 6.18 -24.24
CA LEU A 692 -13.20 7.33 -24.89
C LEU A 692 -14.71 7.41 -24.59
N PHE A 693 -15.32 6.31 -24.17
CA PHE A 693 -16.74 6.23 -23.82
C PHE A 693 -16.96 6.01 -22.31
N ASN A 694 -15.90 6.10 -21.49
CA ASN A 694 -16.02 5.87 -20.06
C ASN A 694 -17.01 6.84 -19.41
N PRO A 695 -18.07 6.35 -18.71
CA PRO A 695 -19.11 7.19 -18.14
C PRO A 695 -18.59 8.20 -17.12
N GLY A 696 -17.57 7.83 -16.33
CA GLY A 696 -16.93 8.74 -15.36
C GLY A 696 -16.20 9.88 -16.06
N SER A 697 -15.44 9.60 -17.12
CA SER A 697 -14.78 10.61 -17.95
C SER A 697 -15.78 11.56 -18.64
N ILE A 698 -16.84 11.00 -19.20
CA ILE A 698 -17.94 11.78 -19.81
C ILE A 698 -18.60 12.67 -18.75
N GLY A 699 -18.83 12.15 -17.53
CA GLY A 699 -19.36 12.92 -16.40
C GLY A 699 -18.50 14.12 -16.05
N ARG A 700 -17.17 13.94 -16.01
CA ARG A 700 -16.23 15.03 -15.72
C ARG A 700 -16.13 16.05 -16.86
N ILE A 701 -16.30 15.64 -18.14
CA ILE A 701 -16.42 16.58 -19.26
C ILE A 701 -17.68 17.45 -19.08
N TYR A 702 -18.82 16.85 -18.71
CA TYR A 702 -20.05 17.58 -18.42
C TYR A 702 -19.86 18.54 -17.23
N GLU A 703 -19.21 18.11 -16.16
CA GLU A 703 -18.90 18.95 -15.01
C GLU A 703 -17.97 20.13 -15.39
N ALA A 704 -16.96 19.88 -16.23
CA ALA A 704 -16.08 20.92 -16.75
C ALA A 704 -16.85 22.00 -17.51
N GLU A 705 -17.80 21.61 -18.37
CA GLU A 705 -18.68 22.53 -19.08
C GLU A 705 -19.51 23.39 -18.11
N GLN A 706 -20.04 22.78 -17.02
CA GLN A 706 -20.83 23.49 -16.01
C GLN A 706 -19.97 24.41 -15.11
N SER A 707 -18.66 24.14 -14.99
CA SER A 707 -17.75 24.94 -14.14
C SER A 707 -17.49 26.36 -14.65
N GLY A 708 -17.74 26.61 -15.92
CA GLY A 708 -17.39 27.87 -16.57
C GLY A 708 -15.88 28.07 -16.84
N GLN A 709 -15.03 27.06 -16.58
CA GLN A 709 -13.61 27.14 -16.89
C GLN A 709 -13.42 27.33 -18.42
N PRO A 710 -12.63 28.33 -18.85
CA PRO A 710 -12.39 28.56 -20.27
C PRO A 710 -11.58 27.43 -20.89
N GLY A 711 -11.81 27.19 -22.20
CA GLY A 711 -11.00 26.22 -22.96
C GLY A 711 -11.31 24.74 -22.69
N VAL A 712 -12.37 24.40 -21.94
CA VAL A 712 -12.81 23.02 -21.77
C VAL A 712 -13.73 22.56 -22.91
N TYR A 713 -13.96 21.24 -23.03
CA TYR A 713 -14.97 20.72 -23.94
C TYR A 713 -16.36 21.07 -23.48
N LYS A 714 -17.24 21.38 -24.48
CA LYS A 714 -18.66 21.13 -24.34
C LYS A 714 -18.93 19.66 -24.62
N LEU A 715 -19.83 19.04 -23.87
CA LEU A 715 -20.11 17.61 -24.01
C LEU A 715 -20.59 17.25 -25.44
N THR A 716 -21.39 18.11 -26.06
CA THR A 716 -21.85 17.95 -27.45
C THR A 716 -20.71 18.03 -28.46
N ASP A 717 -19.73 18.91 -28.24
CA ASP A 717 -18.56 19.03 -29.13
C ASP A 717 -17.70 17.77 -29.03
N TYR A 718 -17.43 17.32 -27.80
CA TYR A 718 -16.69 16.07 -27.56
C TYR A 718 -17.35 14.88 -28.28
N ALA A 719 -18.66 14.68 -28.09
CA ALA A 719 -19.38 13.60 -28.74
C ALA A 719 -19.32 13.71 -30.28
N ASN A 720 -19.50 14.90 -30.83
CA ASN A 720 -19.44 15.11 -32.28
C ASN A 720 -18.05 14.82 -32.86
N GLU A 721 -16.99 15.35 -32.24
CA GLU A 721 -15.61 15.14 -32.67
C GLU A 721 -15.20 13.67 -32.54
N LEU A 722 -15.62 12.98 -31.47
CA LEU A 722 -15.37 11.55 -31.30
C LEU A 722 -16.01 10.70 -32.39
N ILE A 723 -17.28 10.98 -32.72
CA ILE A 723 -18.00 10.25 -33.78
C ILE A 723 -17.38 10.53 -35.15
N ASP A 724 -16.97 11.75 -35.42
CA ASP A 724 -16.26 12.06 -36.65
C ASP A 724 -14.91 11.34 -36.75
N ALA A 725 -14.14 11.29 -35.68
CA ALA A 725 -12.85 10.61 -35.65
C ALA A 725 -12.96 9.08 -35.85
N ILE A 726 -14.06 8.46 -35.40
CA ILE A 726 -14.31 7.02 -35.52
C ILE A 726 -14.94 6.66 -36.85
N PHE A 727 -15.95 7.41 -37.32
CA PHE A 727 -16.83 6.99 -38.40
C PHE A 727 -16.56 7.71 -39.74
N ASN A 728 -15.91 8.88 -39.72
CA ASN A 728 -15.56 9.62 -40.93
C ASN A 728 -14.14 9.30 -41.44
N VAL A 729 -13.80 8.00 -41.49
CA VAL A 729 -12.50 7.51 -41.98
C VAL A 729 -12.36 7.80 -43.47
N LYS A 730 -11.23 8.34 -43.90
CA LYS A 730 -10.94 8.55 -45.32
C LYS A 730 -10.57 7.23 -46.01
N GLY A 731 -11.15 6.96 -47.20
CA GLY A 731 -10.88 5.75 -47.97
C GLY A 731 -11.67 4.53 -47.47
N ASN A 732 -11.15 3.33 -47.73
CA ASN A 732 -11.76 2.07 -47.32
C ASN A 732 -11.46 1.78 -45.86
N LEU A 733 -12.38 1.06 -45.20
CA LEU A 733 -12.19 0.65 -43.80
C LEU A 733 -11.15 -0.47 -43.69
N THR A 734 -10.26 -0.35 -42.75
CA THR A 734 -9.42 -1.45 -42.25
C THR A 734 -10.23 -2.36 -41.32
N ASP A 735 -9.70 -3.53 -40.98
CA ASP A 735 -10.31 -4.40 -39.98
C ASP A 735 -10.30 -3.77 -38.59
N ALA A 736 -9.27 -2.98 -38.29
CA ALA A 736 -9.20 -2.16 -37.05
C ALA A 736 -10.32 -1.11 -37.04
N ASP A 737 -10.59 -0.40 -38.15
CA ASP A 737 -11.68 0.57 -38.21
C ASP A 737 -13.04 -0.11 -38.01
N ARG A 738 -13.29 -1.28 -38.62
CA ARG A 738 -14.53 -2.05 -38.44
C ARG A 738 -14.69 -2.47 -36.96
N SER A 739 -13.62 -2.94 -36.32
CA SER A 739 -13.63 -3.32 -34.91
C SER A 739 -13.93 -2.13 -34.00
N ILE A 740 -13.26 -1.00 -34.21
CA ILE A 740 -13.45 0.26 -33.45
C ILE A 740 -14.90 0.75 -33.60
N GLN A 741 -15.42 0.81 -34.84
CA GLN A 741 -16.77 1.27 -35.12
C GLN A 741 -17.83 0.36 -34.51
N ASN A 742 -17.63 -0.98 -34.59
CA ASN A 742 -18.53 -1.95 -33.99
C ASN A 742 -18.61 -1.76 -32.46
N LEU A 743 -17.46 -1.67 -31.78
CA LEU A 743 -17.38 -1.46 -30.34
C LEU A 743 -18.00 -0.11 -29.91
N ALA A 744 -17.76 0.94 -30.67
CA ALA A 744 -18.35 2.26 -30.40
C ALA A 744 -19.89 2.23 -30.44
N ILE A 745 -20.48 1.50 -31.40
CA ILE A 745 -21.94 1.31 -31.46
C ILE A 745 -22.44 0.52 -30.24
N ASP A 746 -21.72 -0.53 -29.81
CA ASP A 746 -22.09 -1.32 -28.63
C ASP A 746 -22.11 -0.45 -27.37
N LEU A 747 -21.04 0.35 -27.15
CA LEU A 747 -20.91 1.22 -25.99
C LEU A 747 -21.97 2.33 -25.98
N MET A 748 -22.21 2.99 -27.12
CA MET A 748 -23.27 4.01 -27.23
C MET A 748 -24.66 3.41 -26.98
N SER A 749 -24.93 2.22 -27.49
CA SER A 749 -26.20 1.53 -27.27
C SER A 749 -26.39 1.11 -25.81
N ALA A 750 -25.32 0.67 -25.16
CA ALA A 750 -25.34 0.31 -23.74
C ALA A 750 -25.64 1.53 -22.84
N TYR A 751 -24.92 2.62 -23.06
CA TYR A 751 -25.01 3.81 -22.21
C TYR A 751 -26.22 4.70 -22.54
N SER A 752 -26.80 4.58 -23.73
CA SER A 752 -28.08 5.22 -24.04
C SER A 752 -29.29 4.47 -23.46
N GLY A 753 -29.09 3.28 -22.90
CA GLY A 753 -30.17 2.48 -22.33
C GLY A 753 -31.04 1.75 -23.36
N LEU A 754 -30.70 1.83 -24.65
CA LEU A 754 -31.50 1.27 -25.76
C LEU A 754 -31.48 -0.25 -25.84
N SER A 755 -30.52 -0.93 -25.23
CA SER A 755 -30.37 -2.38 -25.33
C SER A 755 -29.85 -3.01 -24.06
N THR A 756 -30.59 -3.97 -23.51
CA THR A 756 -30.13 -4.82 -22.38
C THR A 756 -28.98 -5.72 -22.81
N GLU A 757 -28.99 -6.21 -24.05
CA GLU A 757 -27.90 -7.02 -24.60
C GLU A 757 -26.60 -6.22 -24.68
N SER A 758 -26.68 -4.97 -25.16
CA SER A 758 -25.52 -4.06 -25.19
C SER A 758 -25.02 -3.71 -23.80
N LYS A 759 -25.91 -3.54 -22.80
CA LYS A 759 -25.50 -3.34 -21.39
C LYS A 759 -24.74 -4.56 -20.85
N ASN A 760 -25.20 -5.76 -21.14
CA ASN A 760 -24.50 -6.98 -20.73
C ASN A 760 -23.16 -7.14 -21.44
N THR A 761 -23.06 -6.73 -22.70
CA THR A 761 -21.81 -6.73 -23.47
C THR A 761 -20.83 -5.73 -22.88
N ALA A 762 -21.26 -4.50 -22.58
CA ALA A 762 -20.43 -3.48 -21.95
C ALA A 762 -19.94 -3.90 -20.55
N ARG A 763 -20.82 -4.55 -19.75
CA ARG A 763 -20.44 -5.09 -18.44
C ARG A 763 -19.35 -6.17 -18.57
N ARG A 764 -19.54 -7.16 -19.45
CA ARG A 764 -18.52 -8.20 -19.72
C ARG A 764 -17.22 -7.60 -20.20
N LEU A 765 -17.28 -6.60 -21.07
CA LEU A 765 -16.08 -5.89 -21.51
C LEU A 765 -15.37 -5.20 -20.34
N SER A 766 -16.10 -4.54 -19.43
CA SER A 766 -15.51 -3.96 -18.23
C SER A 766 -14.79 -5.02 -17.38
N GLU A 767 -15.44 -6.15 -17.12
CA GLU A 767 -14.85 -7.28 -16.40
C GLU A 767 -13.59 -7.84 -17.10
N GLU A 768 -13.61 -7.95 -18.45
CA GLU A 768 -12.44 -8.36 -19.24
C GLU A 768 -11.30 -7.33 -19.19
N LEU A 769 -11.62 -6.03 -19.21
CA LEU A 769 -10.62 -4.95 -19.13
C LEU A 769 -10.04 -4.82 -17.71
N ASP A 770 -10.85 -5.02 -16.69
CA ASP A 770 -10.38 -5.07 -15.30
C ASP A 770 -9.41 -6.25 -15.12
N ALA A 771 -9.76 -7.44 -15.66
CA ALA A 771 -8.87 -8.59 -15.64
C ALA A 771 -7.59 -8.37 -16.48
N LEU A 772 -7.69 -7.69 -17.63
CA LEU A 772 -6.51 -7.30 -18.43
C LEU A 772 -5.61 -6.34 -17.66
N SER A 773 -6.19 -5.29 -17.10
CA SER A 773 -5.45 -4.31 -16.27
C SER A 773 -4.75 -5.02 -15.13
N HIS A 774 -5.44 -5.89 -14.41
CA HIS A 774 -4.86 -6.70 -13.34
C HIS A 774 -3.69 -7.54 -13.84
N LYS A 775 -3.87 -8.27 -14.93
CA LYS A 775 -2.83 -9.15 -15.49
C LYS A 775 -1.61 -8.38 -16.00
N LEU A 776 -1.82 -7.23 -16.65
CA LEU A 776 -0.72 -6.41 -17.17
C LEU A 776 -0.06 -5.52 -16.09
N SER A 777 -0.70 -5.40 -14.93
CA SER A 777 -0.18 -4.69 -13.75
C SER A 777 0.15 -5.63 -12.58
N GLU A 778 0.12 -6.96 -12.78
CA GLU A 778 0.49 -7.93 -11.73
C GLU A 778 1.91 -7.70 -11.19
N ASP A 779 2.83 -7.20 -12.02
CA ASP A 779 4.15 -6.75 -11.61
C ASP A 779 4.14 -5.44 -10.79
N ASN A 780 2.99 -4.76 -10.76
CA ASN A 780 2.74 -3.49 -10.08
C ASN A 780 1.58 -3.59 -9.08
N LEU A 781 1.27 -4.79 -8.57
CA LEU A 781 0.39 -4.87 -7.41
C LEU A 781 0.94 -3.86 -6.40
N PRO A 782 0.15 -2.82 -6.09
CA PRO A 782 0.65 -1.80 -5.21
C PRO A 782 1.15 -2.45 -3.95
N CYS A 783 2.23 -1.93 -3.42
CA CYS A 783 2.62 -2.12 -2.03
C CYS A 783 1.42 -2.07 -1.07
N ALA A 784 0.34 -1.39 -1.47
CA ALA A 784 -0.94 -1.26 -0.76
C ALA A 784 -1.63 -2.58 -0.34
N LEU A 785 -1.42 -3.70 -1.04
CA LEU A 785 -1.98 -4.99 -0.60
C LEU A 785 -0.99 -5.81 0.23
N GLY A 786 0.28 -5.43 0.26
CA GLY A 786 1.34 -6.20 0.88
C GLY A 786 2.13 -5.47 1.94
N CYS A 787 2.12 -4.15 1.99
CA CYS A 787 2.90 -3.37 2.95
C CYS A 787 2.35 -3.39 4.38
N GLY A 788 1.29 -4.15 4.69
CA GLY A 788 0.68 -4.12 6.03
C GLY A 788 0.08 -2.77 6.42
N ASP A 789 0.25 -1.78 5.58
CA ASP A 789 -0.27 -0.44 5.77
C ASP A 789 -1.64 -0.32 5.09
N HIS A 790 -2.67 -0.68 5.86
CA HIS A 790 -4.03 -0.22 5.56
C HIS A 790 -4.10 1.32 5.39
N HIS A 791 -3.09 2.02 5.89
CA HIS A 791 -2.96 3.47 5.82
C HIS A 791 -2.53 3.99 4.43
N ALA A 792 -1.70 3.28 3.66
CA ALA A 792 -1.32 3.72 2.31
C ALA A 792 -2.52 3.74 1.34
N ALA A 793 -3.46 2.81 1.52
CA ALA A 793 -4.72 2.81 0.77
C ALA A 793 -5.66 3.95 1.23
N GLU A 794 -5.62 4.32 2.52
CA GLU A 794 -6.42 5.43 3.06
C GLU A 794 -5.86 6.80 2.67
N ASP A 795 -4.55 6.96 2.56
CA ASP A 795 -3.93 8.26 2.25
C ASP A 795 -3.93 8.57 0.75
N GLY A 796 -3.69 7.58 -0.11
CA GLY A 796 -3.99 7.69 -1.54
C GLY A 796 -5.49 7.87 -1.80
N ALA A 797 -6.34 7.27 -0.95
CA ALA A 797 -7.79 7.46 -0.97
C ALA A 797 -8.22 8.90 -0.69
N ASP A 798 -7.54 9.66 0.19
CA ASP A 798 -7.96 11.04 0.50
C ASP A 798 -7.84 11.96 -0.73
N SER A 799 -6.73 11.91 -1.47
CA SER A 799 -6.58 12.67 -2.72
C SER A 799 -7.55 12.17 -3.78
N PHE A 800 -7.71 10.84 -3.89
CA PHE A 800 -8.65 10.22 -4.81
C PHE A 800 -10.11 10.52 -4.42
N PHE A 801 -10.47 10.45 -3.14
CA PHE A 801 -11.81 10.84 -2.67
C PHE A 801 -12.11 12.32 -2.92
N ARG A 802 -11.14 13.20 -2.79
CA ARG A 802 -11.31 14.62 -3.14
C ARG A 802 -11.57 14.79 -4.64
N LEU A 803 -10.86 14.08 -5.49
CA LEU A 803 -11.07 14.08 -6.94
C LEU A 803 -12.41 13.43 -7.33
N THR A 804 -12.78 12.32 -6.70
CA THR A 804 -14.01 11.57 -7.02
C THR A 804 -15.25 12.15 -6.36
N ALA A 805 -15.14 12.77 -5.18
CA ALA A 805 -16.27 13.40 -4.49
C ALA A 805 -16.93 14.52 -5.33
N PHE A 806 -16.19 15.09 -6.27
CA PHE A 806 -16.67 16.09 -7.22
C PHE A 806 -17.07 15.50 -8.58
N SER A 807 -16.80 14.21 -8.83
CA SER A 807 -17.10 13.55 -10.09
C SER A 807 -18.53 13.02 -10.07
N LYS A 808 -19.49 13.86 -10.46
CA LYS A 808 -20.85 13.40 -10.70
C LYS A 808 -20.92 12.68 -12.04
N GLN A 809 -21.60 11.54 -12.10
CA GLN A 809 -22.02 11.00 -13.39
C GLN A 809 -22.94 12.03 -14.04
N ALA A 810 -22.72 12.31 -15.33
CA ALA A 810 -23.65 13.17 -16.03
C ALA A 810 -25.05 12.55 -15.98
N PRO A 811 -26.11 13.35 -15.78
CA PRO A 811 -27.48 12.85 -15.69
C PRO A 811 -27.84 12.01 -16.93
N ASN A 812 -28.54 10.90 -16.74
CA ASN A 812 -29.00 10.05 -17.84
C ASN A 812 -29.83 10.84 -18.85
N GLU A 813 -30.57 11.85 -18.39
CA GLU A 813 -31.36 12.76 -19.20
C GLU A 813 -30.51 13.62 -20.16
N VAL A 814 -29.22 13.75 -19.92
CA VAL A 814 -28.26 14.47 -20.78
C VAL A 814 -27.55 13.48 -21.70
N ILE A 815 -27.03 12.36 -21.14
CA ILE A 815 -26.19 11.41 -21.88
C ILE A 815 -27.02 10.58 -22.86
N ALA A 816 -28.13 10.02 -22.42
CA ALA A 816 -28.90 9.09 -23.25
C ALA A 816 -29.44 9.74 -24.53
N PRO A 817 -30.06 10.95 -24.49
CA PRO A 817 -30.46 11.65 -25.71
C PRO A 817 -29.31 12.00 -26.64
N LEU A 818 -28.15 12.41 -26.05
CA LEU A 818 -26.96 12.73 -26.81
C LEU A 818 -26.43 11.51 -27.57
N LEU A 819 -26.29 10.39 -26.89
CA LEU A 819 -25.83 9.13 -27.51
C LEU A 819 -26.80 8.61 -28.57
N LEU A 820 -28.13 8.72 -28.33
CA LEU A 820 -29.13 8.40 -29.34
C LEU A 820 -28.99 9.28 -30.58
N GLN A 821 -28.74 10.59 -30.38
CA GLN A 821 -28.50 11.52 -31.50
C GLN A 821 -27.25 11.08 -32.30
N GLN A 822 -26.16 10.68 -31.59
CA GLN A 822 -24.96 10.20 -32.24
C GLN A 822 -25.18 8.89 -32.99
N LEU A 823 -25.95 7.93 -32.47
CA LEU A 823 -26.33 6.70 -33.19
C LEU A 823 -27.09 7.01 -34.47
N LYS A 824 -28.04 7.96 -34.47
CA LYS A 824 -28.73 8.45 -35.67
C LYS A 824 -27.76 9.09 -36.67
N ARG A 825 -26.78 9.85 -36.18
CA ARG A 825 -25.72 10.41 -37.01
C ARG A 825 -24.87 9.33 -37.66
N VAL A 826 -24.47 8.30 -36.95
CA VAL A 826 -23.74 7.13 -37.49
C VAL A 826 -24.56 6.43 -38.59
N GLN A 827 -25.88 6.25 -38.38
CA GLN A 827 -26.74 5.70 -39.38
C GLN A 827 -26.72 6.51 -40.69
N THR A 828 -26.74 7.84 -40.60
CA THR A 828 -26.63 8.77 -41.72
C THR A 828 -25.27 8.65 -42.43
N ILE A 829 -24.18 8.60 -41.65
CA ILE A 829 -22.82 8.40 -42.19
C ILE A 829 -22.74 7.10 -42.99
N TYR A 830 -23.26 5.99 -42.46
CA TYR A 830 -23.22 4.71 -43.15
C TYR A 830 -24.08 4.66 -44.44
N ARG A 831 -25.29 5.26 -44.43
CA ARG A 831 -26.09 5.40 -45.64
C ARG A 831 -25.33 6.14 -46.74
N ASN A 832 -24.65 7.23 -46.41
CA ASN A 832 -23.90 8.03 -47.39
C ASN A 832 -22.66 7.27 -47.89
N ARG A 833 -21.92 6.60 -47.00
CA ARG A 833 -20.70 5.87 -47.35
C ARG A 833 -20.95 4.56 -48.12
N LYS A 834 -22.09 3.92 -47.91
CA LYS A 834 -22.46 2.71 -48.62
C LYS A 834 -22.43 2.91 -50.14
N ALA A 835 -22.77 4.12 -50.64
CA ALA A 835 -22.80 4.42 -52.07
C ALA A 835 -21.39 4.38 -52.70
N THR A 836 -20.32 4.67 -51.95
CA THR A 836 -18.95 4.81 -52.45
C THR A 836 -17.96 3.75 -51.92
N GLY A 837 -18.39 2.89 -51.00
CA GLY A 837 -17.53 1.86 -50.39
C GLY A 837 -17.23 0.70 -51.34
N ASN A 838 -16.13 -0.04 -51.05
CA ASN A 838 -15.85 -1.32 -51.72
C ASN A 838 -16.86 -2.41 -51.28
N ALA A 839 -16.77 -3.62 -51.82
CA ALA A 839 -17.73 -4.71 -51.51
C ALA A 839 -17.74 -5.07 -50.02
N ALA A 840 -16.56 -5.13 -49.35
CA ALA A 840 -16.45 -5.46 -47.92
C ALA A 840 -17.06 -4.35 -47.07
N ASP A 841 -16.79 -3.09 -47.39
CA ASP A 841 -17.33 -1.93 -46.67
C ASP A 841 -18.87 -1.85 -46.85
N ARG A 842 -19.39 -2.10 -48.05
CA ARG A 842 -20.84 -2.12 -48.30
C ARG A 842 -21.53 -3.20 -47.44
N SER A 843 -20.95 -4.41 -47.36
CA SER A 843 -21.49 -5.49 -46.54
C SER A 843 -21.45 -5.13 -45.03
N PHE A 844 -20.37 -4.50 -44.60
CA PHE A 844 -20.26 -4.02 -43.21
C PHE A 844 -21.27 -2.93 -42.89
N TYR A 845 -21.44 -1.94 -43.78
CA TYR A 845 -22.43 -0.87 -43.59
C TYR A 845 -23.86 -1.41 -43.61
N ASP A 846 -24.17 -2.38 -44.48
CA ASP A 846 -25.49 -3.02 -44.50
C ASP A 846 -25.80 -3.73 -43.18
N TYR A 847 -24.87 -4.52 -42.71
CA TYR A 847 -25.00 -5.20 -41.41
C TYR A 847 -25.24 -4.21 -40.27
N GLN A 848 -24.44 -3.17 -40.20
CA GLN A 848 -24.54 -2.17 -39.12
C GLN A 848 -25.84 -1.32 -39.26
N LEU A 849 -26.28 -1.02 -40.43
CA LEU A 849 -27.56 -0.32 -40.64
C LEU A 849 -28.75 -1.14 -40.15
N LEU A 850 -28.80 -2.45 -40.47
CA LEU A 850 -29.83 -3.38 -39.96
C LEU A 850 -29.79 -3.45 -38.43
N ARG A 851 -28.59 -3.51 -37.88
CA ARG A 851 -28.38 -3.54 -36.44
C ARG A 851 -28.87 -2.24 -35.75
N LEU A 852 -28.51 -1.08 -36.27
CA LEU A 852 -28.94 0.22 -35.76
C LEU A 852 -30.47 0.38 -35.86
N GLU A 853 -31.10 -0.07 -36.95
CA GLU A 853 -32.56 -0.05 -37.12
C GLU A 853 -33.24 -0.92 -36.06
N ARG A 854 -32.70 -2.12 -35.79
CA ARG A 854 -33.20 -3.00 -34.74
C ARG A 854 -33.09 -2.36 -33.35
N LEU A 855 -31.94 -1.81 -33.04
CA LEU A 855 -31.69 -1.14 -31.75
C LEU A 855 -32.64 0.05 -31.51
N MET A 856 -32.99 0.80 -32.56
CA MET A 856 -33.88 1.97 -32.46
C MET A 856 -35.38 1.62 -32.54
N LYS A 857 -35.74 0.38 -32.94
CA LYS A 857 -37.15 -0.07 -33.04
C LYS A 857 -37.65 -0.81 -31.81
N THR A 858 -36.74 -1.26 -30.93
CA THR A 858 -37.07 -2.13 -29.75
C THR A 858 -37.58 -1.32 -28.55
N ASN A 859 -37.80 -0.02 -28.71
CA ASN A 859 -38.37 0.85 -27.65
C ASN A 859 -39.73 1.39 -28.16
#